data_f042f25e42b905c62da8633fb29ea05f
#
_entry.id   f042f25e42b905c62da8633fb29ea05f
#
_cell.length_a   1.000
_cell.length_b   1.000
_cell.length_c   1.000
_cell.angle_alpha   90.00
_cell.angle_beta   90.00
_cell.angle_gamma   90.00
#
_symmetry.space_group_name_H-M   'P 1'
#
loop_
_entity.id
_entity.type
_entity.pdbx_description
1 polymer ?
#
loop_
_entity_poly.entity_id
_entity_poly.type
_entity_poly.pdbx_seq_one_letter_code
_entity_poly.pdbx_strand_id
1 'polypeptide(L)'
;MATVHLPIRQLVEFLLRTGSIDSRFTGFDRALEGAHIHRKLQKAAGDGYQAEVFLSVERQAEDITFTLEGRADGIFTDETGTVVIDEIKTTAVPPEEITEDMNPCHWAQGMVYGAIYAAQQSLPELNVRLTYYQIDTDQIIRFIRRFTQQELDEFLDKLLCQYAPWAQRRIEWDVKRTQSLAALQFPFAQYRPGQRAMAGEIYRACRAGKTADCKGGTRLFCQAPTGIGKTMSALFPALKAMGEGNGEKLFYLTARNTTQTAAEDALTRLHTAQPELALRSVTLTAKEKVCLHPDAEGHPACLPELCPYANGYYDRIKDALTALLDGTGSFDRAALAGAAKRFSVCPFELGLDLSEWCDVVIGDYNYLFDPVVHLKRFFDSSGEWLFLVDEAHNLPDRARAMYSARFCKSSLTEAKRALGKGKSALKTALTKADKALLEARKACIQLAPRHSSQTDAADPAQTSLLPENTAPALELPEPLYAQDSTVFLQEPPSALLSPLRAVQAPLQDWLEANPDAEVHAQLLELYFAVQDIARAAERYDSHFVTQLTARGRELELQLLCLDPAPFVDASLAAGRSAALFSATLAPPSFYRSVLGCSDARAVALDSPFPAENLGLYCLPNISTRYRDREASVQAVSDACLLYTSPS
;
A
#
# COMPACT_ATOMS: atom_id res chain seq x y z
N MET A 1 9.36 9.82 34.55
CA MET A 1 9.55 10.44 33.23
C MET A 1 9.02 9.49 32.16
N ALA A 2 8.31 9.99 31.19
CA ALA A 2 7.85 9.17 30.08
C ALA A 2 8.99 9.01 29.07
N THR A 3 9.11 7.82 28.47
CA THR A 3 10.10 7.55 27.41
C THR A 3 9.40 7.46 26.06
N VAL A 4 9.91 8.18 25.07
CA VAL A 4 9.39 8.20 23.68
C VAL A 4 10.47 7.69 22.74
N HIS A 5 10.21 6.59 22.04
CA HIS A 5 11.06 6.12 20.95
C HIS A 5 10.68 6.83 19.65
N LEU A 6 11.67 7.46 19.02
CA LEU A 6 11.41 8.32 17.86
C LEU A 6 12.52 8.13 16.81
N PRO A 7 12.20 7.61 15.62
CA PRO A 7 13.12 7.57 14.50
C PRO A 7 13.58 8.98 14.11
N ILE A 8 14.88 9.16 13.90
CA ILE A 8 15.48 10.46 13.55
C ILE A 8 14.80 11.07 12.31
N ARG A 9 14.55 10.25 11.29
CA ARG A 9 13.88 10.70 10.09
C ARG A 9 12.46 11.25 10.38
N GLN A 10 11.70 10.56 11.24
CA GLN A 10 10.35 10.99 11.61
C GLN A 10 10.37 12.33 12.36
N LEU A 11 11.29 12.51 13.30
CA LEU A 11 11.48 13.79 14.02
C LEU A 11 11.73 14.95 13.04
N VAL A 12 12.70 14.75 12.15
CA VAL A 12 13.15 15.78 11.20
C VAL A 12 12.04 16.09 10.17
N GLU A 13 11.47 15.08 9.54
CA GLU A 13 10.41 15.28 8.55
C GLU A 13 9.16 15.92 9.18
N PHE A 14 8.75 15.51 10.37
CA PHE A 14 7.60 16.08 11.05
C PHE A 14 7.79 17.59 11.35
N LEU A 15 8.96 17.98 11.81
CA LEU A 15 9.21 19.37 12.22
C LEU A 15 9.58 20.30 11.06
N LEU A 16 10.41 19.84 10.12
CA LEU A 16 11.09 20.68 9.16
C LEU A 16 10.59 20.54 7.72
N ARG A 17 9.76 19.55 7.42
CA ARG A 17 9.17 19.44 6.09
C ARG A 17 8.27 20.62 5.81
N THR A 18 8.51 21.30 4.68
CA THR A 18 7.81 22.50 4.22
C THR A 18 7.41 22.35 2.75
N GLY A 19 6.60 23.30 2.24
CA GLY A 19 6.22 23.37 0.85
C GLY A 19 5.02 22.50 0.48
N SER A 20 5.01 22.01 -0.74
CA SER A 20 3.83 21.48 -1.41
C SER A 20 3.87 19.96 -1.60
N ILE A 21 2.69 19.35 -1.76
CA ILE A 21 2.58 18.03 -2.36
C ILE A 21 2.79 18.23 -3.87
N ASP A 22 3.73 17.48 -4.43
CA ASP A 22 3.98 17.44 -5.86
C ASP A 22 3.94 16.00 -6.34
N SER A 23 2.98 15.68 -7.21
CA SER A 23 2.83 14.35 -7.78
C SER A 23 3.53 14.20 -9.14
N ARG A 24 4.27 15.22 -9.60
CA ARG A 24 5.09 15.09 -10.79
C ARG A 24 6.10 13.99 -10.56
N PHE A 25 5.81 12.90 -11.16
CA PHE A 25 6.70 11.76 -11.35
C PHE A 25 7.60 11.38 -10.15
N THR A 26 7.01 11.16 -8.97
CA THR A 26 7.70 10.40 -7.91
C THR A 26 7.51 8.92 -8.20
N GLY A 27 8.23 8.40 -9.21
CA GLY A 27 8.14 6.99 -9.59
C GLY A 27 8.43 6.08 -8.39
N PHE A 28 7.59 5.06 -8.18
CA PHE A 28 7.75 4.10 -7.07
C PHE A 28 9.08 3.35 -7.14
N ASP A 29 9.65 3.22 -8.34
CA ASP A 29 10.98 2.64 -8.58
C ASP A 29 12.12 3.47 -7.97
N ARG A 30 11.91 4.77 -7.70
CA ARG A 30 12.92 5.62 -7.06
C ARG A 30 13.36 5.14 -5.68
N ALA A 31 12.49 4.49 -4.92
CA ALA A 31 12.89 3.95 -3.62
C ALA A 31 13.81 2.72 -3.77
N LEU A 32 13.53 1.83 -4.73
CA LEU A 32 14.39 0.68 -5.03
C LEU A 32 15.65 1.10 -5.75
N GLU A 33 15.55 2.01 -6.70
CA GLU A 33 16.67 2.60 -7.41
C GLU A 33 17.55 3.42 -6.45
N GLY A 34 16.97 4.21 -5.56
CA GLY A 34 17.65 4.90 -4.47
C GLY A 34 18.48 3.95 -3.62
N ALA A 35 17.90 2.83 -3.16
CA ALA A 35 18.62 1.84 -2.39
C ALA A 35 19.74 1.14 -3.18
N HIS A 36 19.59 0.98 -4.50
CA HIS A 36 20.65 0.47 -5.38
C HIS A 36 21.77 1.50 -5.52
N ILE A 37 21.42 2.76 -5.74
CA ILE A 37 22.37 3.87 -5.87
C ILE A 37 23.15 4.09 -4.57
N HIS A 38 22.49 4.08 -3.41
CA HIS A 38 23.14 4.15 -2.12
C HIS A 38 24.22 3.06 -2.00
N ARG A 39 23.88 1.81 -2.27
CA ARG A 39 24.84 0.68 -2.26
C ARG A 39 25.98 0.85 -3.27
N LYS A 40 25.69 1.41 -4.47
CA LYS A 40 26.71 1.71 -5.49
C LYS A 40 27.69 2.76 -4.98
N LEU A 41 27.20 3.86 -4.42
CA LEU A 41 28.03 4.95 -3.89
C LEU A 41 28.84 4.50 -2.66
N GLN A 42 28.21 3.78 -1.74
CA GLN A 42 28.87 3.22 -0.56
C GLN A 42 30.02 2.28 -0.91
N LYS A 43 29.84 1.39 -1.92
CA LYS A 43 30.89 0.50 -2.43
C LYS A 43 32.01 1.26 -3.13
N ALA A 44 31.69 2.33 -3.83
CA ALA A 44 32.69 3.14 -4.54
C ALA A 44 33.51 4.03 -3.60
N ALA A 45 33.07 4.25 -2.36
CA ALA A 45 33.72 5.12 -1.39
C ALA A 45 35.00 4.51 -0.75
N GLY A 46 35.26 3.19 -0.92
CA GLY A 46 36.47 2.53 -0.46
C GLY A 46 36.45 1.99 0.96
N ASP A 47 37.56 1.37 1.39
CA ASP A 47 37.64 0.59 2.64
C ASP A 47 37.48 1.39 3.93
N GLY A 48 37.66 2.70 3.91
CA GLY A 48 37.48 3.60 5.08
C GLY A 48 36.05 4.08 5.30
N TYR A 49 35.12 3.72 4.42
CA TYR A 49 33.72 4.16 4.48
C TYR A 49 32.86 3.14 5.20
N GLN A 50 32.29 3.53 6.35
CA GLN A 50 31.34 2.72 7.10
C GLN A 50 29.92 3.03 6.63
N ALA A 51 29.29 2.09 5.95
CA ALA A 51 27.93 2.23 5.43
C ALA A 51 26.88 1.82 6.46
N GLU A 52 25.69 2.45 6.42
CA GLU A 52 24.51 2.07 7.20
C GLU A 52 24.77 1.98 8.72
N VAL A 53 25.46 2.97 9.26
CA VAL A 53 25.88 2.98 10.69
C VAL A 53 24.66 3.25 11.57
N PHE A 54 24.29 2.28 12.38
CA PHE A 54 23.22 2.45 13.36
C PHE A 54 23.68 3.37 14.51
N LEU A 55 22.91 4.41 14.77
CA LEU A 55 23.12 5.38 15.83
C LEU A 55 21.88 5.46 16.70
N SER A 56 22.09 5.50 18.02
CA SER A 56 21.03 5.70 19.00
C SER A 56 21.52 6.54 20.16
N VAL A 57 20.64 7.38 20.71
CA VAL A 57 20.95 8.20 21.89
C VAL A 57 19.70 8.44 22.72
N GLU A 58 19.86 8.52 24.03
CA GLU A 58 18.84 9.04 24.92
C GLU A 58 19.13 10.51 25.25
N ARG A 59 18.11 11.35 25.07
CA ARG A 59 18.16 12.79 25.38
C ARG A 59 16.93 13.21 26.15
N GLN A 60 17.09 14.15 27.06
CA GLN A 60 15.98 14.72 27.82
C GLN A 60 15.61 16.08 27.23
N ALA A 61 14.33 16.30 27.01
CA ALA A 61 13.77 17.62 26.75
C ALA A 61 12.48 17.76 27.56
N GLU A 62 12.39 18.81 28.34
CA GLU A 62 11.34 19.00 29.34
C GLU A 62 11.25 17.78 30.29
N ASP A 63 10.05 17.21 30.49
CA ASP A 63 9.83 16.03 31.35
C ASP A 63 9.81 14.69 30.58
N ILE A 64 10.36 14.68 29.36
CA ILE A 64 10.34 13.52 28.46
C ILE A 64 11.77 13.06 28.17
N THR A 65 11.98 11.74 28.25
CA THR A 65 13.18 11.08 27.74
C THR A 65 12.91 10.60 26.31
N PHE A 66 13.65 11.12 25.34
CA PHE A 66 13.60 10.68 23.95
C PHE A 66 14.70 9.66 23.68
N THR A 67 14.33 8.49 23.18
CA THR A 67 15.26 7.54 22.58
C THR A 67 15.21 7.75 21.08
N LEU A 68 16.24 8.41 20.54
CA LEU A 68 16.38 8.65 19.11
C LEU A 68 17.19 7.53 18.48
N GLU A 69 16.77 7.06 17.32
CA GLU A 69 17.48 6.00 16.60
C GLU A 69 17.38 6.19 15.09
N GLY A 70 18.42 5.75 14.38
CA GLY A 70 18.45 5.78 12.92
C GLY A 70 19.74 5.20 12.36
N ARG A 71 19.84 5.20 11.04
CA ARG A 71 21.03 4.74 10.31
C ARG A 71 21.56 5.88 9.46
N ALA A 72 22.79 6.29 9.71
CA ALA A 72 23.51 7.20 8.84
C ALA A 72 23.92 6.46 7.57
N ASP A 73 23.74 7.05 6.39
CA ASP A 73 24.09 6.43 5.11
C ASP A 73 25.58 6.09 5.02
N GLY A 74 26.44 6.95 5.62
CA GLY A 74 27.85 6.68 5.69
C GLY A 74 28.61 7.53 6.70
N ILE A 75 29.68 6.94 7.24
CA ILE A 75 30.63 7.64 8.11
C ILE A 75 32.06 7.27 7.67
N PHE A 76 32.93 8.26 7.52
CA PHE A 76 34.33 8.07 7.15
C PHE A 76 35.20 9.18 7.68
N THR A 77 36.51 9.00 7.61
CA THR A 77 37.49 10.04 7.93
C THR A 77 38.12 10.55 6.64
N ASP A 78 38.11 11.85 6.43
CA ASP A 78 38.68 12.47 5.23
C ASP A 78 40.24 12.53 5.29
N GLU A 79 40.85 13.02 4.20
CA GLU A 79 42.29 13.13 4.07
C GLU A 79 42.93 14.06 5.13
N THR A 80 42.15 14.94 5.75
CA THR A 80 42.61 15.85 6.84
C THR A 80 42.54 15.20 8.22
N GLY A 81 42.00 13.98 8.31
CA GLY A 81 41.74 13.30 9.57
C GLY A 81 40.43 13.71 10.25
N THR A 82 39.57 14.48 9.56
CA THR A 82 38.27 14.91 10.09
C THR A 82 37.21 13.88 9.78
N VAL A 83 36.36 13.54 10.76
CA VAL A 83 35.22 12.65 10.57
C VAL A 83 34.16 13.35 9.74
N VAL A 84 33.56 12.61 8.80
CA VAL A 84 32.48 13.06 7.92
C VAL A 84 31.29 12.15 8.07
N ILE A 85 30.11 12.73 8.36
CA ILE A 85 28.82 12.08 8.27
C ILE A 85 28.29 12.35 6.86
N ASP A 86 28.00 11.30 6.10
CA ASP A 86 27.53 11.41 4.71
C ASP A 86 26.04 11.02 4.64
N GLU A 87 25.22 11.95 4.18
CA GLU A 87 23.80 11.75 3.92
C GLU A 87 23.59 11.73 2.41
N ILE A 88 23.17 10.59 1.88
CA ILE A 88 23.01 10.35 0.43
C ILE A 88 21.54 10.55 0.03
N LYS A 89 21.31 11.33 -1.01
CA LYS A 89 19.99 11.55 -1.57
C LYS A 89 20.00 11.37 -3.08
N THR A 90 19.02 10.67 -3.60
CA THR A 90 18.75 10.59 -5.03
C THR A 90 17.73 11.65 -5.43
N THR A 91 17.95 12.29 -6.57
CA THR A 91 17.07 13.34 -7.08
C THR A 91 17.00 13.31 -8.61
N ALA A 92 15.86 13.74 -9.16
CA ALA A 92 15.70 14.00 -10.58
C ALA A 92 15.77 15.51 -10.90
N VAL A 93 15.98 16.36 -9.90
CA VAL A 93 16.17 17.80 -10.12
C VAL A 93 17.39 18.00 -11.02
N PRO A 94 17.31 18.86 -12.07
CA PRO A 94 18.44 19.16 -12.93
C PRO A 94 19.68 19.56 -12.14
N PRO A 95 20.89 19.14 -12.55
CA PRO A 95 22.11 19.39 -11.79
C PRO A 95 22.35 20.86 -11.43
N GLU A 96 21.96 21.78 -12.32
CA GLU A 96 22.08 23.24 -12.16
C GLU A 96 21.11 23.83 -11.13
N GLU A 97 20.04 23.11 -10.80
CA GLU A 97 19.05 23.52 -9.80
C GLU A 97 19.29 22.88 -8.43
N ILE A 98 20.24 21.93 -8.33
CA ILE A 98 20.58 21.29 -7.06
C ILE A 98 21.40 22.27 -6.22
N THR A 99 20.80 22.76 -5.15
CA THR A 99 21.43 23.67 -4.20
C THR A 99 21.59 23.01 -2.83
N GLU A 100 22.48 23.55 -2.02
CA GLU A 100 22.72 23.02 -0.66
C GLU A 100 21.49 23.19 0.25
N ASP A 101 20.65 24.18 0.03
CA ASP A 101 19.45 24.49 0.83
C ASP A 101 18.14 23.98 0.18
N MET A 102 18.24 23.13 -0.83
CA MET A 102 17.08 22.58 -1.56
C MET A 102 16.07 21.90 -0.63
N ASN A 103 16.53 21.21 0.41
CA ASN A 103 15.67 20.56 1.39
C ASN A 103 16.28 20.59 2.79
N PRO A 104 15.72 21.39 3.72
CA PRO A 104 16.26 21.52 5.07
C PRO A 104 16.29 20.22 5.86
N CYS A 105 15.42 19.25 5.54
CA CYS A 105 15.40 17.96 6.20
C CYS A 105 16.70 17.15 5.96
N HIS A 106 17.34 17.33 4.81
CA HIS A 106 18.55 16.57 4.48
C HIS A 106 19.72 16.99 5.38
N TRP A 107 19.96 18.30 5.54
CA TRP A 107 20.95 18.80 6.50
C TRP A 107 20.62 18.38 7.92
N ALA A 108 19.36 18.50 8.31
CA ALA A 108 18.93 18.17 9.66
C ALA A 108 19.17 16.70 10.01
N GLN A 109 18.93 15.78 9.08
CA GLN A 109 19.25 14.35 9.29
C GLN A 109 20.73 14.15 9.55
N GLY A 110 21.59 14.68 8.67
CA GLY A 110 23.06 14.60 8.83
C GLY A 110 23.55 15.26 10.13
N MET A 111 22.99 16.41 10.51
CA MET A 111 23.32 17.10 11.76
C MET A 111 22.93 16.29 12.99
N VAL A 112 21.75 15.67 13.01
CA VAL A 112 21.32 14.82 14.14
C VAL A 112 22.21 13.58 14.25
N TYR A 113 22.55 12.92 13.13
CA TYR A 113 23.53 11.83 13.13
C TYR A 113 24.90 12.32 13.62
N GLY A 114 25.31 13.51 13.18
CA GLY A 114 26.55 14.15 13.63
C GLY A 114 26.57 14.40 15.13
N ALA A 115 25.49 14.94 15.72
CA ALA A 115 25.38 15.16 17.16
C ALA A 115 25.58 13.86 17.96
N ILE A 116 24.90 12.79 17.52
CA ILE A 116 24.98 11.49 18.19
C ILE A 116 26.39 10.91 18.09
N TYR A 117 26.97 10.91 16.89
CA TYR A 117 28.29 10.33 16.66
C TYR A 117 29.41 11.12 17.35
N ALA A 118 29.39 12.47 17.27
CA ALA A 118 30.36 13.32 17.95
C ALA A 118 30.36 13.09 19.47
N ALA A 119 29.15 12.99 20.07
CA ALA A 119 29.03 12.71 21.50
C ALA A 119 29.56 11.31 21.86
N GLN A 120 29.28 10.28 21.07
CA GLN A 120 29.72 8.90 21.31
C GLN A 120 31.24 8.75 21.15
N GLN A 121 31.86 9.49 20.23
CA GLN A 121 33.29 9.43 19.95
C GLN A 121 34.09 10.53 20.63
N SER A 122 33.43 11.41 21.40
CA SER A 122 34.06 12.59 22.07
C SER A 122 34.83 13.49 21.08
N LEU A 123 34.23 13.74 19.91
CA LEU A 123 34.79 14.58 18.86
C LEU A 123 34.41 16.05 19.10
N PRO A 124 35.36 17.01 19.10
CA PRO A 124 35.03 18.41 19.28
C PRO A 124 34.30 19.02 18.07
N GLU A 125 34.48 18.43 16.89
CA GLU A 125 33.93 18.88 15.63
C GLU A 125 33.94 17.76 14.61
N LEU A 126 33.10 17.88 13.59
CA LEU A 126 33.05 17.00 12.43
C LEU A 126 32.48 17.72 11.21
N ASN A 127 32.55 17.07 10.05
CA ASN A 127 31.91 17.52 8.84
C ASN A 127 30.62 16.75 8.61
N VAL A 128 29.57 17.43 8.15
CA VAL A 128 28.39 16.81 7.54
C VAL A 128 28.45 17.04 6.04
N ARG A 129 28.26 15.99 5.27
CA ARG A 129 28.25 16.02 3.80
C ARG A 129 26.87 15.59 3.29
N LEU A 130 26.28 16.40 2.41
CA LEU A 130 25.16 15.97 1.59
C LEU A 130 25.68 15.49 0.24
N THR A 131 25.34 14.28 -0.14
CA THR A 131 25.69 13.68 -1.42
C THR A 131 24.43 13.49 -2.23
N TYR A 132 24.19 14.37 -3.23
CA TYR A 132 23.10 14.22 -4.19
C TYR A 132 23.58 13.43 -5.39
N TYR A 133 22.83 12.38 -5.73
CA TYR A 133 23.00 11.65 -6.97
C TYR A 133 21.84 11.98 -7.90
N GLN A 134 22.14 12.63 -9.01
CA GLN A 134 21.16 12.95 -10.03
C GLN A 134 20.94 11.72 -10.94
N ILE A 135 19.70 11.22 -10.97
CA ILE A 135 19.38 9.89 -11.51
C ILE A 135 19.59 9.82 -13.04
N ASP A 136 19.26 10.89 -13.78
CA ASP A 136 19.25 10.88 -15.24
C ASP A 136 20.63 11.09 -15.87
N THR A 137 21.52 11.77 -15.14
CA THR A 137 22.87 12.11 -15.63
C THR A 137 23.99 11.38 -14.92
N ASP A 138 23.70 10.56 -13.92
CA ASP A 138 24.69 9.92 -13.03
C ASP A 138 25.63 10.91 -12.33
N GLN A 139 25.29 12.20 -12.31
CA GLN A 139 26.11 13.22 -11.67
C GLN A 139 26.00 13.16 -10.15
N ILE A 140 27.14 13.39 -9.48
CA ILE A 140 27.22 13.44 -8.03
C ILE A 140 27.60 14.84 -7.63
N ILE A 141 26.73 15.50 -6.85
CA ILE A 141 26.96 16.84 -6.32
C ILE A 141 27.07 16.73 -4.80
N ARG A 142 28.11 17.34 -4.25
CA ARG A 142 28.40 17.27 -2.81
C ARG A 142 28.51 18.64 -2.19
N PHE A 143 27.85 18.80 -1.04
CA PHE A 143 27.96 19.97 -0.18
C PHE A 143 28.50 19.53 1.17
N ILE A 144 29.46 20.26 1.74
CA ILE A 144 30.07 19.93 3.02
C ILE A 144 30.01 21.15 3.92
N ARG A 145 29.56 20.94 5.17
CA ARG A 145 29.58 21.94 6.23
C ARG A 145 30.27 21.37 7.47
N ARG A 146 31.09 22.19 8.12
CA ARG A 146 31.75 21.84 9.38
C ARG A 146 30.90 22.31 10.54
N PHE A 147 30.79 21.48 11.56
CA PHE A 147 30.05 21.76 12.78
C PHE A 147 30.89 21.39 14.00
N THR A 148 30.82 22.20 15.03
CA THR A 148 31.27 21.83 16.35
C THR A 148 30.24 20.93 17.04
N GLN A 149 30.70 20.14 18.02
CA GLN A 149 29.77 19.33 18.82
C GLN A 149 28.73 20.20 19.50
N GLN A 150 29.09 21.37 19.99
CA GLN A 150 28.15 22.29 20.63
C GLN A 150 27.03 22.74 19.68
N GLU A 151 27.38 23.14 18.47
CA GLU A 151 26.35 23.53 17.45
C GLU A 151 25.38 22.40 17.13
N LEU A 152 25.90 21.16 17.02
CA LEU A 152 25.11 19.99 16.75
C LEU A 152 24.20 19.62 17.93
N ASP A 153 24.70 19.68 19.17
CA ASP A 153 23.92 19.43 20.38
C ASP A 153 22.81 20.49 20.55
N GLU A 154 23.14 21.79 20.39
CA GLU A 154 22.15 22.87 20.44
C GLU A 154 21.08 22.72 19.38
N PHE A 155 21.42 22.28 18.16
CA PHE A 155 20.48 21.99 17.11
C PHE A 155 19.53 20.84 17.46
N LEU A 156 20.09 19.72 17.97
CA LEU A 156 19.30 18.57 18.40
C LEU A 156 18.36 18.92 19.55
N ASP A 157 18.86 19.61 20.57
CA ASP A 157 18.06 20.04 21.72
C ASP A 157 16.92 20.97 21.29
N LYS A 158 17.17 21.88 20.34
CA LYS A 158 16.13 22.74 19.76
C LYS A 158 15.04 21.92 19.07
N LEU A 159 15.40 20.89 18.27
CA LEU A 159 14.42 20.02 17.64
C LEU A 159 13.58 19.28 18.67
N LEU A 160 14.21 18.74 19.71
CA LEU A 160 13.51 18.03 20.77
C LEU A 160 12.56 18.94 21.56
N CYS A 161 12.98 20.15 21.90
CA CYS A 161 12.10 21.15 22.53
C CYS A 161 10.90 21.51 21.64
N GLN A 162 11.08 21.59 20.31
CA GLN A 162 9.97 21.83 19.37
C GLN A 162 9.03 20.64 19.24
N TYR A 163 9.53 19.41 19.40
CA TYR A 163 8.72 18.20 19.33
C TYR A 163 8.06 17.84 20.66
N ALA A 164 8.63 18.24 21.78
CA ALA A 164 8.14 17.90 23.13
C ALA A 164 6.64 18.17 23.33
N PRO A 165 6.04 19.29 22.88
CA PRO A 165 4.59 19.51 23.02
C PRO A 165 3.75 18.45 22.29
N TRP A 166 4.21 17.95 21.16
CA TRP A 166 3.55 16.88 20.40
C TRP A 166 3.67 15.53 21.09
N ALA A 167 4.86 15.23 21.60
CA ALA A 167 5.11 14.04 22.40
C ALA A 167 4.25 14.04 23.68
N GLN A 168 4.20 15.18 24.40
CA GLN A 168 3.38 15.34 25.59
C GLN A 168 1.89 15.11 25.29
N ARG A 169 1.38 15.71 24.21
CA ARG A 169 -0.01 15.50 23.73
C ARG A 169 -0.30 14.02 23.47
N ARG A 170 0.66 13.29 22.89
CA ARG A 170 0.55 11.86 22.63
C ARG A 170 0.50 11.06 23.92
N ILE A 171 1.41 11.32 24.84
CA ILE A 171 1.48 10.66 26.15
C ILE A 171 0.16 10.86 26.94
N GLU A 172 -0.31 12.10 27.02
CA GLU A 172 -1.57 12.42 27.72
C GLU A 172 -2.77 11.73 27.06
N TRP A 173 -2.81 11.71 25.73
CA TRP A 173 -3.83 11.01 24.99
C TRP A 173 -3.80 9.51 25.27
N ASP A 174 -2.64 8.88 25.22
CA ASP A 174 -2.46 7.44 25.43
C ASP A 174 -2.91 7.01 26.84
N VAL A 175 -2.61 7.81 27.85
CA VAL A 175 -3.10 7.60 29.23
C VAL A 175 -4.62 7.70 29.28
N LYS A 176 -5.20 8.79 28.76
CA LYS A 176 -6.65 9.03 28.75
C LYS A 176 -7.39 7.94 27.98
N ARG A 177 -6.88 7.58 26.78
CA ARG A 177 -7.42 6.51 25.95
C ARG A 177 -7.41 5.18 26.70
N THR A 178 -6.27 4.78 27.24
CA THR A 178 -6.10 3.49 27.93
C THR A 178 -7.05 3.37 29.10
N GLN A 179 -7.17 4.38 29.94
CA GLN A 179 -8.11 4.41 31.06
C GLN A 179 -9.57 4.33 30.59
N SER A 180 -9.91 5.08 29.55
CA SER A 180 -11.26 5.11 28.98
C SER A 180 -11.63 3.76 28.34
N LEU A 181 -10.74 3.14 27.58
CA LEU A 181 -10.95 1.83 26.96
C LEU A 181 -10.99 0.70 27.99
N ALA A 182 -10.20 0.80 29.08
CA ALA A 182 -10.28 -0.16 30.18
C ALA A 182 -11.65 -0.14 30.88
N ALA A 183 -12.31 1.02 30.91
CA ALA A 183 -13.66 1.19 31.46
C ALA A 183 -14.78 0.90 30.44
N LEU A 184 -14.43 0.63 29.15
CA LEU A 184 -15.39 0.46 28.06
C LEU A 184 -16.41 -0.63 28.35
N GLN A 185 -17.69 -0.34 28.17
CA GLN A 185 -18.81 -1.26 28.33
C GLN A 185 -19.49 -1.56 27.01
N PHE A 186 -20.10 -2.72 26.92
CA PHE A 186 -20.86 -3.10 25.73
C PHE A 186 -22.07 -2.16 25.56
N PRO A 187 -22.30 -1.59 24.35
CA PRO A 187 -23.24 -0.49 24.15
C PRO A 187 -24.72 -0.92 24.04
N PHE A 188 -25.02 -2.18 24.27
CA PHE A 188 -26.38 -2.72 24.24
C PHE A 188 -26.71 -3.41 25.57
N ALA A 189 -28.00 -3.43 25.92
CA ALA A 189 -28.46 -4.07 27.14
C ALA A 189 -28.17 -5.58 27.18
N GLN A 190 -28.18 -6.23 26.02
CA GLN A 190 -27.95 -7.68 25.91
C GLN A 190 -27.15 -8.02 24.65
N TYR A 191 -26.37 -9.10 24.73
CA TYR A 191 -25.75 -9.69 23.56
C TYR A 191 -26.76 -10.49 22.76
N ARG A 192 -26.65 -10.44 21.45
CA ARG A 192 -27.36 -11.36 20.55
C ARG A 192 -26.81 -12.79 20.68
N PRO A 193 -27.57 -13.84 20.32
CA PRO A 193 -27.03 -15.20 20.26
C PRO A 193 -25.73 -15.26 19.44
N GLY A 194 -24.72 -15.95 19.97
CA GLY A 194 -23.38 -16.06 19.34
C GLY A 194 -22.49 -14.82 19.45
N GLN A 195 -23.04 -13.63 19.68
CA GLN A 195 -22.27 -12.37 19.70
C GLN A 195 -21.21 -12.33 20.80
N ARG A 196 -21.56 -12.78 22.01
CA ARG A 196 -20.62 -12.85 23.15
C ARG A 196 -19.51 -13.88 22.91
N ALA A 197 -19.83 -14.98 22.23
CA ALA A 197 -18.84 -16.01 21.90
C ALA A 197 -17.80 -15.45 20.90
N MET A 198 -18.24 -14.78 19.83
CA MET A 198 -17.36 -14.10 18.89
C MET A 198 -16.45 -13.05 19.58
N ALA A 199 -17.05 -12.20 20.39
CA ALA A 199 -16.32 -11.17 21.14
C ALA A 199 -15.25 -11.79 22.05
N GLY A 200 -15.55 -12.89 22.71
CA GLY A 200 -14.60 -13.63 23.57
C GLY A 200 -13.43 -14.25 22.79
N GLU A 201 -13.67 -14.77 21.60
CA GLU A 201 -12.60 -15.33 20.76
C GLU A 201 -11.67 -14.22 20.24
N ILE A 202 -12.22 -13.10 19.76
CA ILE A 202 -11.43 -11.95 19.29
C ILE A 202 -10.62 -11.33 20.43
N TYR A 203 -11.24 -11.16 21.61
CA TYR A 203 -10.53 -10.68 22.80
C TYR A 203 -9.33 -11.56 23.15
N ARG A 204 -9.52 -12.89 23.16
CA ARG A 204 -8.43 -13.85 23.44
C ARG A 204 -7.31 -13.76 22.40
N ALA A 205 -7.66 -13.60 21.11
CA ALA A 205 -6.68 -13.44 20.04
C ALA A 205 -5.86 -12.15 20.22
N CYS A 206 -6.50 -11.01 20.49
CA CYS A 206 -5.82 -9.74 20.74
C CYS A 206 -4.89 -9.83 21.97
N ARG A 207 -5.35 -10.48 23.04
CA ARG A 207 -4.59 -10.62 24.29
C ARG A 207 -3.39 -11.55 24.15
N ALA A 208 -3.51 -12.64 23.41
CA ALA A 208 -2.43 -13.61 23.21
C ALA A 208 -1.22 -12.98 22.50
N GLY A 209 -1.46 -12.19 21.46
CA GLY A 209 -0.42 -11.43 20.76
C GLY A 209 0.68 -12.29 20.15
N LYS A 210 1.89 -11.74 20.06
CA LYS A 210 3.10 -12.44 19.62
C LYS A 210 3.62 -13.32 20.75
N THR A 211 3.97 -14.58 20.44
CA THR A 211 4.58 -15.52 21.37
C THR A 211 5.90 -16.03 20.80
N ALA A 212 6.71 -16.69 21.62
CA ALA A 212 7.98 -17.29 21.18
C ALA A 212 7.77 -18.27 20.00
N ASP A 213 6.64 -19.00 20.01
CA ASP A 213 6.27 -20.00 19.01
C ASP A 213 5.52 -19.37 17.80
N CYS A 214 5.01 -18.14 17.93
CA CYS A 214 4.23 -17.44 16.90
C CYS A 214 4.77 -16.01 16.70
N LYS A 215 5.89 -15.89 16.00
CA LYS A 215 6.55 -14.59 15.71
C LYS A 215 5.67 -13.66 14.87
N GLY A 216 4.77 -14.22 14.06
CA GLY A 216 3.85 -13.48 13.19
C GLY A 216 2.58 -12.98 13.90
N GLY A 217 2.46 -13.11 15.22
CA GLY A 217 1.26 -12.72 15.97
C GLY A 217 0.14 -13.76 15.90
N THR A 218 -0.85 -13.63 16.79
CA THR A 218 -1.98 -14.58 16.88
C THR A 218 -2.98 -14.34 15.75
N ARG A 219 -3.45 -15.40 15.12
CA ARG A 219 -4.43 -15.37 14.02
C ARG A 219 -5.68 -16.17 14.36
N LEU A 220 -6.83 -15.55 14.07
CA LEU A 220 -8.15 -16.13 14.31
C LEU A 220 -8.98 -16.07 13.04
N PHE A 221 -9.55 -17.20 12.63
CA PHE A 221 -10.64 -17.24 11.63
C PHE A 221 -11.96 -17.44 12.35
N CYS A 222 -12.92 -16.54 12.11
CA CYS A 222 -14.24 -16.61 12.72
C CYS A 222 -15.32 -16.62 11.65
N GLN A 223 -15.95 -17.78 11.43
CA GLN A 223 -17.17 -17.85 10.66
C GLN A 223 -18.33 -17.41 11.55
N ALA A 224 -18.88 -16.24 11.24
CA ALA A 224 -19.96 -15.61 11.99
C ALA A 224 -21.12 -15.27 11.08
N PRO A 225 -22.25 -15.95 11.18
CA PRO A 225 -23.43 -15.75 10.33
C PRO A 225 -23.93 -14.30 10.32
N THR A 226 -24.72 -13.93 9.30
CA THR A 226 -25.41 -12.64 9.26
C THR A 226 -26.36 -12.49 10.45
N GLY A 227 -26.62 -11.26 10.88
CA GLY A 227 -27.52 -10.99 12.02
C GLY A 227 -26.87 -11.06 13.41
N ILE A 228 -25.70 -11.67 13.55
CA ILE A 228 -24.99 -11.82 14.83
C ILE A 228 -24.45 -10.48 15.37
N GLY A 229 -24.28 -9.45 14.51
CA GLY A 229 -23.69 -8.18 14.87
C GLY A 229 -22.14 -8.21 14.85
N LYS A 230 -21.55 -8.78 13.79
CA LYS A 230 -20.11 -8.99 13.61
C LYS A 230 -19.25 -7.78 13.94
N THR A 231 -19.59 -6.62 13.39
CA THR A 231 -18.80 -5.38 13.53
C THR A 231 -18.58 -5.00 14.99
N MET A 232 -19.67 -4.93 15.76
CA MET A 232 -19.57 -4.62 17.21
C MET A 232 -18.90 -5.75 18.00
N SER A 233 -19.13 -7.01 17.60
CA SER A 233 -18.49 -8.18 18.21
C SER A 233 -16.98 -8.25 17.96
N ALA A 234 -16.49 -7.52 16.95
CA ALA A 234 -15.08 -7.41 16.63
C ALA A 234 -14.45 -6.14 17.25
N LEU A 235 -15.07 -4.99 17.05
CA LEU A 235 -14.52 -3.70 17.53
C LEU A 235 -14.47 -3.63 19.06
N PHE A 236 -15.59 -3.93 19.75
CA PHE A 236 -15.67 -3.82 21.20
C PHE A 236 -14.59 -4.61 21.96
N PRO A 237 -14.38 -5.91 21.69
CA PRO A 237 -13.36 -6.69 22.41
C PRO A 237 -11.93 -6.28 22.05
N ALA A 238 -11.66 -5.86 20.82
CA ALA A 238 -10.35 -5.38 20.40
C ALA A 238 -10.00 -4.06 21.11
N LEU A 239 -10.95 -3.11 21.18
CA LEU A 239 -10.78 -1.87 21.93
C LEU A 239 -10.59 -2.13 23.42
N LYS A 240 -11.32 -3.09 23.99
CA LYS A 240 -11.16 -3.52 25.39
C LYS A 240 -9.76 -4.05 25.65
N ALA A 241 -9.25 -4.91 24.74
CA ALA A 241 -7.89 -5.44 24.82
C ALA A 241 -6.83 -4.33 24.73
N MET A 242 -7.03 -3.31 23.87
CA MET A 242 -6.17 -2.12 23.83
C MET A 242 -6.15 -1.37 25.17
N GLY A 243 -7.31 -1.20 25.81
CA GLY A 243 -7.42 -0.58 27.14
C GLY A 243 -6.66 -1.34 28.24
N GLU A 244 -6.35 -2.60 28.02
CA GLU A 244 -5.56 -3.45 28.92
C GLU A 244 -4.07 -3.57 28.49
N GLY A 245 -3.64 -2.73 27.55
CA GLY A 245 -2.26 -2.72 27.04
C GLY A 245 -1.95 -3.80 25.98
N ASN A 246 -2.99 -4.44 25.42
CA ASN A 246 -2.81 -5.47 24.40
C ASN A 246 -3.04 -4.94 23.00
N GLY A 247 -2.26 -3.95 22.61
CA GLY A 247 -2.28 -3.32 21.30
C GLY A 247 -2.26 -1.79 21.39
N GLU A 248 -1.63 -1.16 20.40
CA GLU A 248 -1.46 0.31 20.34
C GLU A 248 -2.43 0.96 19.35
N LYS A 249 -2.72 0.27 18.25
CA LYS A 249 -3.58 0.77 17.17
C LYS A 249 -4.37 -0.36 16.54
N LEU A 250 -5.60 -0.05 16.16
CA LEU A 250 -6.51 -0.99 15.52
C LEU A 250 -6.74 -0.61 14.06
N PHE A 251 -6.57 -1.55 13.15
CA PHE A 251 -6.90 -1.42 11.73
C PHE A 251 -8.12 -2.28 11.42
N TYR A 252 -9.21 -1.63 11.04
CA TYR A 252 -10.43 -2.29 10.57
C TYR A 252 -10.45 -2.26 9.05
N LEU A 253 -10.25 -3.42 8.44
CA LEU A 253 -10.02 -3.57 7.01
C LEU A 253 -11.18 -4.32 6.35
N THR A 254 -11.68 -3.79 5.25
CA THR A 254 -12.81 -4.37 4.51
C THR A 254 -12.78 -4.03 3.03
N ALA A 255 -13.38 -4.90 2.20
CA ALA A 255 -13.41 -4.72 0.75
C ALA A 255 -14.51 -3.74 0.26
N ARG A 256 -15.43 -3.30 1.13
CA ARG A 256 -16.64 -2.56 0.71
C ARG A 256 -16.89 -1.31 1.55
N ASN A 257 -17.28 -0.21 0.88
CA ASN A 257 -17.63 1.04 1.57
C ASN A 257 -18.79 0.87 2.57
N THR A 258 -19.79 0.03 2.26
CA THR A 258 -20.93 -0.22 3.17
C THR A 258 -20.51 -0.85 4.50
N THR A 259 -19.47 -1.67 4.50
CA THR A 259 -18.92 -2.25 5.74
C THR A 259 -18.00 -1.28 6.47
N GLN A 260 -17.38 -0.32 5.78
CA GLN A 260 -16.69 0.82 6.42
C GLN A 260 -17.69 1.66 7.21
N THR A 261 -18.82 2.06 6.60
CA THR A 261 -19.89 2.78 7.28
C THR A 261 -20.44 2.03 8.49
N ALA A 262 -20.57 0.69 8.41
CA ALA A 262 -20.99 -0.10 9.57
C ALA A 262 -19.98 -0.06 10.73
N ALA A 263 -18.69 0.08 10.45
CA ALA A 263 -17.67 0.27 11.48
C ALA A 263 -17.74 1.70 12.08
N GLU A 264 -17.92 2.72 11.25
CA GLU A 264 -18.14 4.10 11.68
C GLU A 264 -19.37 4.22 12.58
N ASP A 265 -20.51 3.62 12.20
CA ASP A 265 -21.73 3.56 12.98
C ASP A 265 -21.52 2.85 14.34
N ALA A 266 -20.73 1.77 14.33
CA ALA A 266 -20.41 1.05 15.56
C ALA A 266 -19.58 1.91 16.53
N LEU A 267 -18.58 2.65 16.04
CA LEU A 267 -17.78 3.58 16.85
C LEU A 267 -18.63 4.76 17.35
N THR A 268 -19.46 5.34 16.49
CA THR A 268 -20.41 6.39 16.87
C THR A 268 -21.35 5.94 17.99
N ARG A 269 -21.82 4.69 17.90
CA ARG A 269 -22.66 4.10 18.94
C ARG A 269 -21.93 3.91 20.27
N LEU A 270 -20.65 3.54 20.25
CA LEU A 270 -19.81 3.48 21.44
C LEU A 270 -19.66 4.86 22.10
N HIS A 271 -19.38 5.90 21.30
CA HIS A 271 -19.32 7.28 21.78
C HIS A 271 -20.66 7.78 22.34
N THR A 272 -21.78 7.43 21.69
CA THR A 272 -23.12 7.82 22.16
C THR A 272 -23.46 7.14 23.50
N ALA A 273 -23.09 5.87 23.66
CA ALA A 273 -23.31 5.11 24.88
C ALA A 273 -22.38 5.56 26.03
N GLN A 274 -21.19 6.05 25.69
CA GLN A 274 -20.18 6.53 26.64
C GLN A 274 -19.57 7.85 26.14
N PRO A 275 -20.18 9.01 26.44
CA PRO A 275 -19.72 10.33 25.98
C PRO A 275 -18.28 10.67 26.39
N GLU A 276 -17.81 10.12 27.51
CA GLU A 276 -16.45 10.30 28.02
C GLU A 276 -15.41 9.39 27.32
N LEU A 277 -15.83 8.62 26.33
CA LEU A 277 -14.92 7.70 25.62
C LEU A 277 -13.84 8.49 24.88
N ALA A 278 -12.60 8.33 25.32
CA ALA A 278 -11.44 8.88 24.64
C ALA A 278 -11.00 7.88 23.54
N LEU A 279 -11.46 8.09 22.33
CA LEU A 279 -11.15 7.28 21.18
C LEU A 279 -11.18 8.17 19.93
N ARG A 280 -10.14 8.09 19.11
CA ARG A 280 -10.08 8.75 17.81
C ARG A 280 -10.07 7.71 16.71
N SER A 281 -10.84 7.95 15.66
CA SER A 281 -10.85 7.10 14.48
C SER A 281 -10.75 7.89 13.19
N VAL A 282 -10.14 7.31 12.17
CA VAL A 282 -10.10 7.88 10.82
C VAL A 282 -10.48 6.84 9.79
N THR A 283 -11.30 7.24 8.80
CA THR A 283 -11.63 6.41 7.65
C THR A 283 -10.83 6.86 6.45
N LEU A 284 -9.92 6.00 6.00
CA LEU A 284 -9.11 6.24 4.81
C LEU A 284 -9.89 5.82 3.56
N THR A 285 -10.02 6.75 2.64
CA THR A 285 -10.70 6.55 1.36
C THR A 285 -9.73 6.84 0.23
N ALA A 286 -9.85 6.10 -0.87
CA ALA A 286 -8.99 6.28 -2.05
C ALA A 286 -8.99 7.74 -2.54
N LYS A 287 -7.83 8.20 -3.01
CA LYS A 287 -7.56 9.60 -3.37
C LYS A 287 -8.54 10.15 -4.40
N GLU A 288 -8.90 9.34 -5.39
CA GLU A 288 -9.85 9.68 -6.46
C GLU A 288 -11.26 9.99 -5.92
N LYS A 289 -11.64 9.36 -4.81
CA LYS A 289 -12.98 9.53 -4.21
C LYS A 289 -13.07 10.74 -3.29
N VAL A 290 -11.95 11.20 -2.73
CA VAL A 290 -11.93 12.32 -1.75
C VAL A 290 -11.33 13.60 -2.30
N CYS A 291 -10.75 13.58 -3.49
CA CYS A 291 -10.16 14.75 -4.12
C CYS A 291 -11.19 15.89 -4.23
N LEU A 292 -10.82 17.07 -3.75
CA LEU A 292 -11.66 18.29 -3.81
C LEU A 292 -11.38 19.15 -5.03
N HIS A 293 -10.32 18.82 -5.78
CA HIS A 293 -9.90 19.55 -6.97
C HIS A 293 -9.41 18.60 -8.06
N PRO A 294 -10.31 17.74 -8.60
CA PRO A 294 -9.96 16.86 -9.71
C PRO A 294 -9.79 17.67 -11.00
N ASP A 295 -9.05 17.11 -11.96
CA ASP A 295 -8.96 17.62 -13.32
C ASP A 295 -10.30 17.50 -14.10
N ALA A 296 -10.28 17.86 -15.38
CA ALA A 296 -11.47 17.80 -16.24
C ALA A 296 -11.99 16.36 -16.47
N GLU A 297 -11.11 15.37 -16.37
CA GLU A 297 -11.41 13.93 -16.48
C GLU A 297 -11.83 13.31 -15.15
N GLY A 298 -11.76 14.04 -14.05
CA GLY A 298 -12.13 13.58 -12.71
C GLY A 298 -10.98 12.93 -11.94
N HIS A 299 -9.74 13.04 -12.40
CA HIS A 299 -8.56 12.47 -11.74
C HIS A 299 -7.87 13.48 -10.81
N PRO A 300 -7.23 13.03 -9.72
CA PRO A 300 -6.44 13.90 -8.85
C PRO A 300 -5.17 14.40 -9.54
N ALA A 301 -5.11 15.69 -9.85
CA ALA A 301 -3.90 16.37 -10.33
C ALA A 301 -3.26 17.14 -9.17
N CYS A 302 -2.30 16.49 -8.47
CA CYS A 302 -1.67 17.08 -7.28
C CYS A 302 -0.40 17.86 -7.66
N LEU A 303 -0.59 18.92 -8.45
CA LEU A 303 0.46 19.85 -8.86
C LEU A 303 0.31 21.13 -8.05
N PRO A 304 1.40 21.68 -7.47
CA PRO A 304 1.33 22.90 -6.65
C PRO A 304 0.70 24.08 -7.38
N GLU A 305 0.95 24.19 -8.68
CA GLU A 305 0.46 25.27 -9.54
C GLU A 305 -1.04 25.16 -9.82
N LEU A 306 -1.59 23.96 -9.77
CA LEU A 306 -2.98 23.69 -10.12
C LEU A 306 -3.87 23.46 -8.91
N CYS A 307 -3.37 22.75 -7.89
CA CYS A 307 -4.19 22.33 -6.75
C CYS A 307 -3.93 23.17 -5.50
N PRO A 308 -4.89 24.01 -5.04
CA PRO A 308 -4.73 24.86 -3.86
C PRO A 308 -4.58 24.06 -2.57
N TYR A 309 -5.00 22.80 -2.54
CA TYR A 309 -4.87 21.90 -1.39
C TYR A 309 -3.52 21.19 -1.34
N ALA A 310 -2.82 21.10 -2.47
CA ALA A 310 -1.46 20.56 -2.57
C ALA A 310 -0.41 21.66 -2.33
N ASN A 311 -0.66 22.87 -2.82
CA ASN A 311 0.22 24.03 -2.65
C ASN A 311 0.39 24.38 -1.16
N GLY A 312 1.62 24.39 -0.65
CA GLY A 312 1.94 24.71 0.75
C GLY A 312 1.29 23.77 1.78
N TYR A 313 1.03 22.53 1.43
CA TYR A 313 0.41 21.53 2.32
C TYR A 313 1.18 21.37 3.61
N TYR A 314 2.51 21.16 3.52
CA TYR A 314 3.37 20.90 4.68
C TYR A 314 3.53 22.12 5.60
N ASP A 315 3.26 23.31 5.11
CA ASP A 315 3.28 24.54 5.90
C ASP A 315 2.02 24.67 6.77
N ARG A 316 0.91 24.04 6.37
CA ARG A 316 -0.42 24.16 7.03
C ARG A 316 -0.86 22.93 7.81
N ILE A 317 -0.27 21.77 7.53
CA ILE A 317 -0.76 20.51 8.12
C ILE A 317 -0.64 20.49 9.66
N LYS A 318 0.40 21.08 10.24
CA LYS A 318 0.59 21.11 11.70
C LYS A 318 -0.52 21.90 12.41
N ASP A 319 -0.96 23.01 11.83
CA ASP A 319 -2.08 23.79 12.36
C ASP A 319 -3.40 23.01 12.27
N ALA A 320 -3.61 22.31 11.14
CA ALA A 320 -4.77 21.45 10.96
C ALA A 320 -4.78 20.31 11.99
N LEU A 321 -3.65 19.60 12.18
CA LEU A 321 -3.50 18.54 13.17
C LEU A 321 -3.74 19.08 14.58
N THR A 322 -3.13 20.21 14.94
CA THR A 322 -3.33 20.84 16.25
C THR A 322 -4.81 21.06 16.56
N ALA A 323 -5.54 21.69 15.64
CA ALA A 323 -6.95 21.97 15.82
C ALA A 323 -7.86 20.72 15.87
N LEU A 324 -7.51 19.67 15.10
CA LEU A 324 -8.30 18.44 15.04
C LEU A 324 -8.04 17.52 16.23
N LEU A 325 -6.84 17.55 16.79
CA LEU A 325 -6.45 16.70 17.92
C LEU A 325 -6.86 17.27 19.29
N ASP A 326 -7.43 18.46 19.35
CA ASP A 326 -8.01 18.98 20.62
C ASP A 326 -9.30 18.26 21.03
N GLY A 327 -9.94 17.53 20.11
CA GLY A 327 -11.18 16.81 20.34
C GLY A 327 -11.00 15.29 20.46
N THR A 328 -12.09 14.65 20.87
CA THR A 328 -12.31 13.21 20.70
C THR A 328 -13.25 13.05 19.51
N GLY A 329 -12.89 12.31 18.47
CA GLY A 329 -13.81 12.22 17.35
C GLY A 329 -13.44 11.19 16.29
N SER A 330 -14.44 10.96 15.46
CA SER A 330 -14.29 10.16 14.24
C SER A 330 -14.07 11.09 13.05
N PHE A 331 -13.00 10.85 12.31
CA PHE A 331 -12.67 11.58 11.09
C PHE A 331 -13.11 10.73 9.89
N ASP A 332 -14.41 10.76 9.62
CA ASP A 332 -14.98 10.18 8.42
C ASP A 332 -14.67 11.04 7.18
N ARG A 333 -15.13 10.57 6.01
CA ARG A 333 -14.93 11.29 4.74
C ARG A 333 -15.46 12.74 4.78
N ALA A 334 -16.59 12.97 5.42
CA ALA A 334 -17.22 14.30 5.49
C ALA A 334 -16.44 15.24 6.41
N ALA A 335 -16.01 14.74 7.57
CA ALA A 335 -15.17 15.46 8.52
C ALA A 335 -13.81 15.84 7.89
N LEU A 336 -13.16 14.90 7.20
CA LEU A 336 -11.90 15.16 6.48
C LEU A 336 -12.09 16.22 5.38
N ALA A 337 -13.17 16.14 4.59
CA ALA A 337 -13.46 17.14 3.56
C ALA A 337 -13.74 18.54 4.16
N GLY A 338 -14.44 18.60 5.29
CA GLY A 338 -14.68 19.85 6.02
C GLY A 338 -13.39 20.47 6.55
N ALA A 339 -12.55 19.68 7.20
CA ALA A 339 -11.25 20.11 7.71
C ALA A 339 -10.31 20.54 6.55
N ALA A 340 -10.27 19.77 5.46
CA ALA A 340 -9.49 20.07 4.28
C ALA A 340 -9.82 21.45 3.69
N LYS A 341 -11.11 21.77 3.59
CA LYS A 341 -11.56 23.10 3.14
C LYS A 341 -11.18 24.21 4.12
N ARG A 342 -11.32 23.96 5.43
CA ARG A 342 -11.02 24.95 6.48
C ARG A 342 -9.54 25.33 6.50
N PHE A 343 -8.64 24.36 6.35
CA PHE A 343 -7.21 24.55 6.47
C PHE A 343 -6.49 24.61 5.11
N SER A 344 -7.21 24.47 4.00
CA SER A 344 -6.65 24.40 2.64
C SER A 344 -5.60 23.29 2.48
N VAL A 345 -5.88 22.10 3.00
CA VAL A 345 -5.00 20.91 2.94
C VAL A 345 -5.66 19.78 2.14
N CYS A 346 -4.88 18.90 1.53
CA CYS A 346 -5.41 17.75 0.79
C CYS A 346 -6.13 16.79 1.74
N PRO A 347 -7.41 16.43 1.51
CA PRO A 347 -8.16 15.55 2.41
C PRO A 347 -7.60 14.14 2.48
N PHE A 348 -6.99 13.64 1.40
CA PHE A 348 -6.35 12.32 1.37
C PHE A 348 -5.11 12.30 2.26
N GLU A 349 -4.18 13.23 2.05
CA GLU A 349 -2.95 13.31 2.85
C GLU A 349 -3.25 13.67 4.31
N LEU A 350 -4.24 14.54 4.57
CA LEU A 350 -4.73 14.83 5.92
C LEU A 350 -5.21 13.55 6.62
N GLY A 351 -5.96 12.69 5.93
CA GLY A 351 -6.39 11.40 6.47
C GLY A 351 -5.21 10.49 6.81
N LEU A 352 -4.18 10.46 5.95
CA LEU A 352 -2.96 9.71 6.19
C LEU A 352 -2.17 10.26 7.40
N ASP A 353 -2.02 11.57 7.52
CA ASP A 353 -1.30 12.17 8.65
C ASP A 353 -2.08 12.02 9.97
N LEU A 354 -3.41 12.20 9.94
CA LEU A 354 -4.25 11.93 11.11
C LEU A 354 -4.23 10.46 11.55
N SER A 355 -4.00 9.52 10.61
CA SER A 355 -3.95 8.10 10.95
C SER A 355 -2.84 7.76 11.95
N GLU A 356 -1.77 8.55 12.01
CA GLU A 356 -0.71 8.39 13.02
C GLU A 356 -1.20 8.75 14.43
N TRP A 357 -2.14 9.68 14.54
CA TRP A 357 -2.69 10.20 15.80
C TRP A 357 -4.01 9.54 16.23
N CYS A 358 -4.60 8.72 15.36
CA CYS A 358 -5.84 8.01 15.66
C CYS A 358 -5.57 6.60 16.20
N ASP A 359 -6.49 6.13 17.03
CA ASP A 359 -6.44 4.81 17.67
C ASP A 359 -7.00 3.72 16.76
N VAL A 360 -7.98 4.08 15.92
CA VAL A 360 -8.63 3.20 14.95
C VAL A 360 -8.48 3.77 13.55
N VAL A 361 -7.99 2.94 12.64
CA VAL A 361 -7.92 3.24 11.20
C VAL A 361 -8.86 2.30 10.46
N ILE A 362 -9.87 2.84 9.80
CA ILE A 362 -10.80 2.10 8.96
C ILE A 362 -10.38 2.29 7.50
N GLY A 363 -10.32 1.20 6.71
CA GLY A 363 -9.89 1.32 5.33
C GLY A 363 -10.15 0.07 4.48
N ASP A 364 -9.73 0.15 3.22
CA ASP A 364 -9.73 -0.99 2.30
C ASP A 364 -8.59 -1.96 2.61
N TYR A 365 -8.73 -3.22 2.18
CA TYR A 365 -7.67 -4.24 2.27
C TYR A 365 -6.34 -3.78 1.66
N ASN A 366 -6.39 -2.94 0.63
CA ASN A 366 -5.21 -2.43 -0.06
C ASN A 366 -4.23 -1.75 0.91
N TYR A 367 -4.73 -1.09 1.95
CA TYR A 367 -3.86 -0.40 2.92
C TYR A 367 -2.97 -1.32 3.75
N LEU A 368 -3.24 -2.63 3.77
CA LEU A 368 -2.35 -3.61 4.41
C LEU A 368 -1.73 -4.58 3.41
N PHE A 369 -2.51 -5.07 2.43
CA PHE A 369 -2.12 -6.22 1.62
C PHE A 369 -1.58 -5.87 0.23
N ASP A 370 -1.83 -4.65 -0.28
CA ASP A 370 -1.36 -4.27 -1.60
C ASP A 370 0.13 -3.87 -1.56
N PRO A 371 0.98 -4.49 -2.38
CA PRO A 371 2.42 -4.21 -2.35
C PRO A 371 2.81 -2.79 -2.76
N VAL A 372 1.88 -2.01 -3.34
CA VAL A 372 2.12 -0.64 -3.84
C VAL A 372 1.58 0.40 -2.87
N VAL A 373 0.34 0.22 -2.40
CA VAL A 373 -0.38 1.25 -1.65
C VAL A 373 -0.49 0.97 -0.14
N HIS A 374 0.09 -0.14 0.36
CA HIS A 374 0.09 -0.40 1.80
C HIS A 374 0.68 0.77 2.59
N LEU A 375 0.21 0.96 3.81
CA LEU A 375 0.63 2.07 4.67
C LEU A 375 2.04 1.83 5.22
N LYS A 376 3.07 2.17 4.43
CA LYS A 376 4.49 2.02 4.79
C LYS A 376 4.82 2.62 6.14
N ARG A 377 4.21 3.76 6.49
CA ARG A 377 4.38 4.44 7.79
C ARG A 377 4.07 3.55 9.01
N PHE A 378 3.32 2.44 8.81
CA PHE A 378 2.97 1.48 9.86
C PHE A 378 3.57 0.10 9.62
N PHE A 379 3.71 -0.34 8.36
CA PHE A 379 3.93 -1.74 8.04
C PHE A 379 5.32 -2.05 7.47
N ASP A 380 6.19 -1.06 7.30
CA ASP A 380 7.62 -1.28 7.01
C ASP A 380 8.37 -1.87 8.22
N SER A 381 7.77 -1.78 9.41
CA SER A 381 8.23 -2.45 10.63
C SER A 381 7.06 -3.12 11.35
N SER A 382 7.36 -4.09 12.21
CA SER A 382 6.33 -4.70 13.05
C SER A 382 5.98 -3.80 14.22
N GLY A 383 4.68 -3.78 14.60
CA GLY A 383 4.16 -3.03 15.74
C GLY A 383 3.12 -3.80 16.54
N GLU A 384 2.60 -3.19 17.58
CA GLU A 384 1.51 -3.73 18.41
C GLU A 384 0.14 -3.46 17.77
N TRP A 385 0.04 -3.75 16.44
CA TRP A 385 -1.14 -3.51 15.64
C TRP A 385 -2.17 -4.63 15.78
N LEU A 386 -3.44 -4.27 15.93
CA LEU A 386 -4.58 -5.21 15.91
C LEU A 386 -5.26 -5.12 14.54
N PHE A 387 -5.33 -6.23 13.82
CA PHE A 387 -6.01 -6.30 12.52
C PHE A 387 -7.38 -6.96 12.67
N LEU A 388 -8.43 -6.26 12.26
CA LEU A 388 -9.78 -6.77 12.09
C LEU A 388 -10.13 -6.78 10.61
N VAL A 389 -10.18 -7.96 10.01
CA VAL A 389 -10.42 -8.15 8.57
C VAL A 389 -11.85 -8.65 8.38
N ASP A 390 -12.74 -7.74 8.01
CA ASP A 390 -14.17 -8.02 7.78
C ASP A 390 -14.40 -8.51 6.36
N GLU A 391 -15.42 -9.35 6.17
CA GLU A 391 -15.76 -10.02 4.90
C GLU A 391 -14.56 -10.74 4.28
N ALA A 392 -13.74 -11.38 5.14
CA ALA A 392 -12.47 -12.00 4.80
C ALA A 392 -12.54 -13.08 3.71
N HIS A 393 -13.75 -13.56 3.38
CA HIS A 393 -13.98 -14.46 2.25
C HIS A 393 -13.61 -13.85 0.89
N ASN A 394 -13.57 -12.51 0.79
CA ASN A 394 -13.14 -11.79 -0.42
C ASN A 394 -11.62 -11.65 -0.52
N LEU A 395 -10.89 -11.83 0.58
CA LEU A 395 -9.45 -11.54 0.63
C LEU A 395 -8.61 -12.43 -0.31
N PRO A 396 -8.89 -13.74 -0.50
CA PRO A 396 -8.10 -14.57 -1.41
C PRO A 396 -8.07 -14.03 -2.84
N ASP A 397 -9.23 -13.69 -3.40
CA ASP A 397 -9.31 -13.18 -4.77
C ASP A 397 -8.75 -11.75 -4.89
N ARG A 398 -8.98 -10.92 -3.88
CA ARG A 398 -8.40 -9.58 -3.81
C ARG A 398 -6.88 -9.63 -3.73
N ALA A 399 -6.32 -10.50 -2.89
CA ALA A 399 -4.87 -10.65 -2.76
C ALA A 399 -4.26 -11.17 -4.08
N ARG A 400 -4.86 -12.19 -4.71
CA ARG A 400 -4.42 -12.61 -6.06
C ARG A 400 -4.38 -11.45 -7.04
N ALA A 401 -5.44 -10.63 -7.08
CA ALA A 401 -5.52 -9.48 -7.96
C ALA A 401 -4.43 -8.42 -7.66
N MET A 402 -4.14 -8.12 -6.38
CA MET A 402 -3.14 -7.15 -5.95
C MET A 402 -1.71 -7.53 -6.37
N TYR A 403 -1.41 -8.84 -6.40
CA TYR A 403 -0.08 -9.34 -6.78
C TYR A 403 0.04 -9.71 -8.26
N SER A 404 -1.08 -9.75 -8.99
CA SER A 404 -1.11 -10.05 -10.42
C SER A 404 -0.98 -8.76 -11.25
N ALA A 405 -0.43 -8.89 -12.47
CA ALA A 405 -0.38 -7.79 -13.42
C ALA A 405 -0.83 -8.23 -14.81
N ARG A 406 -1.39 -7.29 -15.55
CA ARG A 406 -1.91 -7.50 -16.91
C ARG A 406 -1.40 -6.44 -17.86
N PHE A 407 -1.03 -6.86 -19.07
CA PHE A 407 -0.59 -5.96 -20.12
C PHE A 407 -1.18 -6.36 -21.48
N CYS A 408 -1.72 -5.37 -22.21
CA CYS A 408 -2.29 -5.55 -23.54
C CYS A 408 -1.40 -4.94 -24.61
N LYS A 409 -1.19 -5.67 -25.71
CA LYS A 409 -0.38 -5.20 -26.85
C LYS A 409 -0.93 -3.91 -27.47
N SER A 410 -2.25 -3.73 -27.48
CA SER A 410 -2.94 -2.52 -27.98
C SER A 410 -2.38 -1.24 -27.36
N SER A 411 -2.05 -1.24 -26.06
CA SER A 411 -1.51 -0.06 -25.36
C SER A 411 -0.24 0.48 -26.02
N LEU A 412 0.68 -0.40 -26.48
CA LEU A 412 1.88 0.03 -27.22
C LEU A 412 1.54 0.59 -28.60
N THR A 413 0.56 -0.02 -29.29
CA THR A 413 0.15 0.41 -30.62
C THR A 413 -0.53 1.80 -30.56
N GLU A 414 -1.33 2.03 -29.56
CA GLU A 414 -2.02 3.31 -29.30
C GLU A 414 -1.00 4.39 -28.93
N ALA A 415 -0.07 4.10 -28.05
CA ALA A 415 1.01 5.04 -27.68
C ALA A 415 1.87 5.44 -28.89
N LYS A 416 2.24 4.47 -29.73
CA LYS A 416 2.98 4.74 -30.98
C LYS A 416 2.20 5.64 -31.94
N ARG A 417 0.88 5.47 -32.01
CA ARG A 417 0.00 6.30 -32.85
C ARG A 417 -0.12 7.72 -32.29
N ALA A 418 -0.31 7.83 -30.98
CA ALA A 418 -0.42 9.10 -30.26
C ALA A 418 0.84 9.98 -30.44
N LEU A 419 2.03 9.38 -30.38
CA LEU A 419 3.29 10.08 -30.59
C LEU A 419 3.52 10.59 -32.05
N GLY A 420 2.63 10.26 -33.00
CA GLY A 420 2.68 10.74 -34.40
C GLY A 420 3.89 10.27 -35.19
N LYS A 421 4.35 11.03 -36.18
CA LYS A 421 5.52 10.70 -37.05
C LYS A 421 6.79 11.30 -36.45
N GLY A 422 7.91 10.56 -36.47
CA GLY A 422 9.23 11.00 -35.99
C GLY A 422 10.04 9.85 -35.38
N LYS A 423 11.33 10.04 -35.19
CA LYS A 423 12.22 9.09 -34.51
C LYS A 423 12.54 9.65 -33.12
N SER A 424 12.33 8.84 -32.07
CA SER A 424 12.74 9.15 -30.69
C SER A 424 13.17 7.86 -30.00
N ALA A 425 13.88 7.98 -28.87
CA ALA A 425 14.26 6.87 -28.03
C ALA A 425 13.02 6.07 -27.61
N LEU A 426 11.97 6.76 -27.14
CA LEU A 426 10.70 6.15 -26.76
C LEU A 426 10.06 5.35 -27.89
N LYS A 427 9.95 5.91 -29.12
CA LYS A 427 9.38 5.16 -30.25
C LYS A 427 10.19 3.93 -30.63
N THR A 428 11.52 4.01 -30.49
CA THR A 428 12.40 2.87 -30.74
C THR A 428 12.13 1.76 -29.71
N ALA A 429 12.02 2.10 -28.43
CA ALA A 429 11.69 1.17 -27.35
C ALA A 429 10.29 0.55 -27.53
N LEU A 430 9.26 1.39 -27.77
CA LEU A 430 7.89 0.93 -28.04
C LEU A 430 7.84 -0.03 -29.25
N THR A 431 8.63 0.24 -30.28
CA THR A 431 8.64 -0.61 -31.48
C THR A 431 9.30 -1.97 -31.21
N LYS A 432 10.36 -2.01 -30.39
CA LYS A 432 10.98 -3.26 -29.96
C LYS A 432 10.03 -4.11 -29.10
N ALA A 433 9.36 -3.48 -28.13
CA ALA A 433 8.39 -4.15 -27.26
C ALA A 433 7.18 -4.68 -28.08
N ASP A 434 6.61 -3.86 -28.98
CA ASP A 434 5.51 -4.26 -29.86
C ASP A 434 5.89 -5.44 -30.78
N LYS A 435 7.12 -5.45 -31.31
CA LYS A 435 7.64 -6.57 -32.10
C LYS A 435 7.73 -7.85 -31.26
N ALA A 436 8.26 -7.78 -30.05
CA ALA A 436 8.37 -8.93 -29.14
C ALA A 436 6.98 -9.53 -28.83
N LEU A 437 5.99 -8.67 -28.50
CA LEU A 437 4.61 -9.10 -28.26
C LEU A 437 3.96 -9.69 -29.53
N LEU A 438 4.26 -9.17 -30.71
CA LEU A 438 3.77 -9.73 -31.96
C LEU A 438 4.34 -11.15 -32.24
N GLU A 439 5.62 -11.35 -31.98
CA GLU A 439 6.25 -12.68 -32.13
C GLU A 439 5.70 -13.65 -31.06
N ALA A 440 5.54 -13.22 -29.82
CA ALA A 440 4.92 -14.04 -28.79
C ALA A 440 3.47 -14.42 -29.13
N ARG A 441 2.72 -13.51 -29.75
CA ARG A 441 1.37 -13.79 -30.24
C ARG A 441 1.38 -14.91 -31.30
N LYS A 442 2.32 -14.87 -32.26
CA LYS A 442 2.47 -15.91 -33.26
C LYS A 442 2.78 -17.25 -32.60
N ALA A 443 3.77 -17.28 -31.69
CA ALA A 443 4.12 -18.48 -30.94
C ALA A 443 2.94 -19.03 -30.12
N CYS A 444 2.18 -18.18 -29.46
CA CYS A 444 0.96 -18.56 -28.71
C CYS A 444 -0.09 -19.25 -29.61
N ILE A 445 -0.33 -18.72 -30.81
CA ILE A 445 -1.28 -19.31 -31.77
C ILE A 445 -0.77 -20.65 -32.28
N GLN A 446 0.56 -20.81 -32.50
CA GLN A 446 1.17 -22.07 -32.95
C GLN A 446 1.08 -23.16 -31.88
N LEU A 447 1.33 -22.79 -30.60
CA LEU A 447 1.29 -23.73 -29.48
C LEU A 447 -0.13 -24.12 -29.07
N ALA A 448 -1.11 -23.24 -29.27
CA ALA A 448 -2.50 -23.42 -28.88
C ALA A 448 -3.47 -23.07 -30.02
N PRO A 449 -3.50 -23.86 -31.12
CA PRO A 449 -4.43 -23.61 -32.22
C PRO A 449 -5.88 -23.75 -31.74
N ARG A 450 -6.76 -22.88 -32.25
CA ARG A 450 -8.21 -22.99 -31.98
C ARG A 450 -8.75 -24.25 -32.63
N HIS A 451 -9.49 -25.05 -31.88
CA HIS A 451 -10.33 -26.10 -32.48
C HIS A 451 -11.47 -25.43 -33.26
N SER A 452 -11.48 -25.59 -34.59
CA SER A 452 -12.60 -25.19 -35.41
C SER A 452 -13.81 -26.07 -35.04
N SER A 453 -14.72 -25.55 -34.19
CA SER A 453 -16.09 -26.09 -34.14
C SER A 453 -16.75 -25.80 -35.50
N GLN A 454 -17.29 -26.82 -36.13
CA GLN A 454 -17.87 -26.83 -37.46
C GLN A 454 -19.15 -25.99 -37.59
N THR A 455 -19.18 -24.71 -37.26
CA THR A 455 -20.41 -23.89 -37.47
C THR A 455 -20.17 -22.42 -37.82
N ASP A 456 -18.95 -21.93 -37.91
CA ASP A 456 -18.74 -20.58 -38.45
C ASP A 456 -18.06 -20.70 -39.83
N ALA A 457 -18.81 -20.30 -40.88
CA ALA A 457 -18.28 -20.17 -42.24
C ALA A 457 -17.09 -19.22 -42.20
N ALA A 458 -15.88 -19.77 -42.22
CA ALA A 458 -14.63 -19.04 -42.23
C ALA A 458 -14.59 -18.16 -43.47
N ASP A 459 -14.42 -16.86 -43.32
CA ASP A 459 -14.03 -15.96 -44.38
C ASP A 459 -12.70 -16.46 -44.96
N PRO A 460 -12.65 -16.93 -46.23
CA PRO A 460 -11.41 -17.48 -46.81
C PRO A 460 -10.23 -16.53 -46.89
N ALA A 461 -10.46 -15.23 -46.69
CA ALA A 461 -9.45 -14.20 -46.71
C ALA A 461 -8.55 -14.14 -45.45
N GLN A 462 -8.92 -14.81 -44.33
CA GLN A 462 -8.14 -14.78 -43.09
C GLN A 462 -7.12 -15.93 -42.97
N THR A 463 -7.22 -16.96 -43.77
CA THR A 463 -6.35 -18.17 -43.66
C THR A 463 -5.07 -18.07 -44.49
N SER A 464 -4.94 -17.07 -45.36
CA SER A 464 -3.84 -17.04 -46.37
C SER A 464 -2.66 -16.10 -46.06
N LEU A 465 -2.54 -15.53 -44.87
CA LEU A 465 -1.51 -14.52 -44.56
C LEU A 465 -0.39 -15.00 -43.60
N LEU A 466 -0.29 -16.27 -43.29
CA LEU A 466 0.87 -16.81 -42.58
C LEU A 466 1.65 -17.68 -43.54
N PRO A 467 2.91 -17.35 -43.88
CA PRO A 467 3.77 -18.26 -44.64
C PRO A 467 3.97 -19.53 -43.80
N GLU A 468 3.59 -20.67 -44.36
CA GLU A 468 3.93 -21.97 -43.82
C GLU A 468 5.47 -22.05 -43.72
N ASN A 469 5.99 -22.38 -42.54
CA ASN A 469 7.40 -22.67 -42.26
C ASN A 469 8.37 -21.50 -41.94
N THR A 470 8.01 -20.54 -41.13
CA THR A 470 9.03 -19.79 -40.36
C THR A 470 8.90 -20.14 -38.89
N ALA A 471 9.94 -20.76 -38.31
CA ALA A 471 10.05 -20.93 -36.87
C ALA A 471 9.81 -19.57 -36.18
N PRO A 472 9.10 -19.51 -35.06
CA PRO A 472 8.89 -18.24 -34.34
C PRO A 472 10.26 -17.65 -33.99
N ALA A 473 10.44 -16.36 -34.26
CA ALA A 473 11.67 -15.65 -33.90
C ALA A 473 11.85 -15.49 -32.37
N LEU A 474 10.82 -15.84 -31.61
CA LEU A 474 10.78 -15.81 -30.14
C LEU A 474 10.44 -17.21 -29.64
N GLU A 475 11.38 -17.82 -28.92
CA GLU A 475 11.16 -19.08 -28.23
C GLU A 475 10.48 -18.78 -26.89
N LEU A 476 9.29 -19.33 -26.68
CA LEU A 476 8.64 -19.33 -25.38
C LEU A 476 9.10 -20.54 -24.55
N PRO A 477 9.16 -20.45 -23.23
CA PRO A 477 9.35 -21.60 -22.34
C PRO A 477 8.35 -22.72 -22.64
N GLU A 478 8.67 -23.96 -22.23
CA GLU A 478 7.75 -25.08 -22.38
C GLU A 478 6.42 -24.80 -21.67
N PRO A 479 5.27 -24.91 -22.38
CA PRO A 479 3.99 -24.58 -21.78
C PRO A 479 3.53 -25.65 -20.79
N LEU A 480 3.03 -25.21 -19.62
CA LEU A 480 2.30 -26.05 -18.69
C LEU A 480 0.97 -26.55 -19.28
N TYR A 481 0.32 -25.67 -20.04
CA TYR A 481 -0.96 -25.92 -20.66
C TYR A 481 -1.15 -24.99 -21.85
N ALA A 482 -1.77 -25.49 -22.93
CA ALA A 482 -2.04 -24.71 -24.14
C ALA A 482 -3.37 -25.15 -24.76
N GLN A 483 -4.33 -24.23 -24.90
CA GLN A 483 -5.64 -24.47 -25.52
C GLN A 483 -6.27 -23.16 -26.00
N ASP A 484 -6.98 -23.19 -27.12
CA ASP A 484 -7.81 -22.09 -27.63
C ASP A 484 -7.10 -20.73 -27.68
N SER A 485 -5.87 -20.71 -28.20
CA SER A 485 -5.03 -19.51 -28.30
C SER A 485 -4.61 -18.93 -26.93
N THR A 486 -4.65 -19.74 -25.87
CA THR A 486 -4.15 -19.42 -24.54
C THR A 486 -3.06 -20.40 -24.14
N VAL A 487 -1.94 -19.88 -23.64
CA VAL A 487 -0.76 -20.64 -23.21
C VAL A 487 -0.43 -20.24 -21.77
N PHE A 488 -0.20 -21.23 -20.91
CA PHE A 488 0.28 -21.01 -19.54
C PHE A 488 1.73 -21.49 -19.44
N LEU A 489 2.58 -20.63 -18.86
CA LEU A 489 4.01 -20.88 -18.66
C LEU A 489 4.33 -20.86 -17.17
N GLN A 490 5.22 -21.74 -16.71
CA GLN A 490 5.71 -21.74 -15.32
C GLN A 490 6.61 -20.54 -15.06
N GLU A 491 7.40 -20.13 -16.05
CA GLU A 491 8.36 -19.04 -15.93
C GLU A 491 7.90 -17.80 -16.70
N PRO A 492 8.27 -16.59 -16.24
CA PRO A 492 7.99 -15.39 -16.98
C PRO A 492 8.89 -15.32 -18.22
N PRO A 493 8.34 -15.07 -19.41
CA PRO A 493 9.12 -15.03 -20.64
C PRO A 493 10.02 -13.80 -20.67
N SER A 494 11.30 -13.96 -20.34
CA SER A 494 12.30 -12.88 -20.30
C SER A 494 12.39 -12.13 -21.62
N ALA A 495 12.19 -12.84 -22.74
CA ALA A 495 12.14 -12.27 -24.10
C ALA A 495 11.01 -11.24 -24.30
N LEU A 496 9.94 -11.27 -23.48
CA LEU A 496 8.87 -10.27 -23.46
C LEU A 496 9.13 -9.19 -22.40
N LEU A 497 9.57 -9.60 -21.21
CA LEU A 497 9.73 -8.67 -20.08
C LEU A 497 10.87 -7.68 -20.31
N SER A 498 12.00 -8.12 -20.91
CA SER A 498 13.15 -7.23 -21.16
C SER A 498 12.81 -6.06 -22.10
N PRO A 499 12.15 -6.28 -23.26
CA PRO A 499 11.72 -5.16 -24.11
C PRO A 499 10.66 -4.26 -23.47
N LEU A 500 9.75 -4.80 -22.64
CA LEU A 500 8.76 -4.00 -21.92
C LEU A 500 9.43 -3.11 -20.86
N ARG A 501 10.34 -3.66 -20.07
CA ARG A 501 11.13 -2.87 -19.11
C ARG A 501 11.93 -1.75 -19.78
N ALA A 502 12.49 -2.01 -20.95
CA ALA A 502 13.24 -1.02 -21.72
C ALA A 502 12.39 0.16 -22.23
N VAL A 503 11.05 0.10 -22.09
CA VAL A 503 10.17 1.23 -22.40
C VAL A 503 10.12 2.23 -21.25
N GLN A 504 10.36 1.82 -20.00
CA GLN A 504 10.14 2.64 -18.80
C GLN A 504 10.93 3.96 -18.84
N ALA A 505 12.25 3.90 -18.92
CA ALA A 505 13.09 5.09 -18.87
C ALA A 505 12.78 6.08 -20.02
N PRO A 506 12.76 5.69 -21.33
CA PRO A 506 12.40 6.64 -22.38
C PRO A 506 10.96 7.17 -22.29
N LEU A 507 10.04 6.44 -21.67
CA LEU A 507 8.67 6.89 -21.46
C LEU A 507 8.60 7.89 -20.32
N GLN A 508 9.34 7.66 -19.26
CA GLN A 508 9.50 8.59 -18.15
C GLN A 508 10.11 9.91 -18.65
N ASP A 509 11.25 9.87 -19.33
CA ASP A 509 11.91 11.06 -19.91
C ASP A 509 10.94 11.87 -20.78
N TRP A 510 10.11 11.17 -21.56
CA TRP A 510 9.15 11.85 -22.42
C TRP A 510 8.04 12.52 -21.62
N LEU A 511 7.50 11.85 -20.59
CA LEU A 511 6.44 12.39 -19.73
C LEU A 511 6.92 13.62 -18.95
N GLU A 512 8.13 13.59 -18.43
CA GLU A 512 8.76 14.72 -17.73
C GLU A 512 9.00 15.92 -18.66
N ALA A 513 9.44 15.67 -19.90
CA ALA A 513 9.68 16.72 -20.89
C ALA A 513 8.39 17.31 -21.50
N ASN A 514 7.23 16.64 -21.37
CA ASN A 514 5.99 17.03 -22.04
C ASN A 514 4.77 16.99 -21.09
N PRO A 515 4.77 17.73 -19.97
CA PRO A 515 3.70 17.64 -18.97
C PRO A 515 2.33 18.13 -19.51
N ASP A 516 2.34 19.07 -20.45
CA ASP A 516 1.12 19.69 -21.00
C ASP A 516 0.68 19.06 -22.34
N ALA A 517 1.30 17.94 -22.76
CA ALA A 517 0.95 17.31 -24.03
C ALA A 517 -0.44 16.67 -23.95
N GLU A 518 -1.27 16.85 -24.98
CA GLU A 518 -2.61 16.24 -25.12
C GLU A 518 -2.61 14.72 -24.88
N VAL A 519 -1.51 14.05 -25.24
CA VAL A 519 -1.36 12.59 -25.11
C VAL A 519 -0.67 12.17 -23.79
N HIS A 520 -0.40 13.12 -22.88
CA HIS A 520 0.32 12.85 -21.62
C HIS A 520 -0.41 11.81 -20.75
N ALA A 521 -1.71 11.98 -20.52
CA ALA A 521 -2.51 11.07 -19.71
C ALA A 521 -2.48 9.62 -20.26
N GLN A 522 -2.63 9.46 -21.57
CA GLN A 522 -2.57 8.14 -22.22
C GLN A 522 -1.20 7.46 -22.06
N LEU A 523 -0.11 8.23 -22.18
CA LEU A 523 1.23 7.68 -21.99
C LEU A 523 1.55 7.40 -20.53
N LEU A 524 0.96 8.14 -19.62
CA LEU A 524 1.04 7.88 -18.18
C LEU A 524 0.35 6.56 -17.80
N GLU A 525 -0.81 6.25 -18.39
CA GLU A 525 -1.47 4.95 -18.22
C GLU A 525 -0.57 3.80 -18.72
N LEU A 526 0.06 3.98 -19.88
CA LEU A 526 1.02 2.99 -20.37
C LEU A 526 2.20 2.82 -19.41
N TYR A 527 2.73 3.89 -18.86
CA TYR A 527 3.81 3.85 -17.89
C TYR A 527 3.45 2.99 -16.67
N PHE A 528 2.29 3.22 -16.08
CA PHE A 528 1.81 2.42 -14.96
C PHE A 528 1.59 0.95 -15.34
N ALA A 529 1.02 0.68 -16.52
CA ALA A 529 0.83 -0.70 -16.98
C ALA A 529 2.16 -1.46 -17.18
N VAL A 530 3.18 -0.81 -17.71
CA VAL A 530 4.53 -1.40 -17.85
C VAL A 530 5.17 -1.59 -16.47
N GLN A 531 4.99 -0.63 -15.58
CA GLN A 531 5.50 -0.68 -14.21
C GLN A 531 4.88 -1.82 -13.39
N ASP A 532 3.58 -2.04 -13.52
CA ASP A 532 2.87 -3.13 -12.83
C ASP A 532 3.40 -4.51 -13.27
N ILE A 533 3.63 -4.69 -14.56
CA ILE A 533 4.27 -5.91 -15.09
C ILE A 533 5.69 -6.07 -14.53
N ALA A 534 6.48 -5.01 -14.51
CA ALA A 534 7.84 -5.05 -13.97
C ALA A 534 7.86 -5.48 -12.51
N ARG A 535 7.00 -4.87 -11.68
CA ARG A 535 6.86 -5.19 -10.24
C ARG A 535 6.38 -6.62 -9.99
N ALA A 536 5.39 -7.08 -10.75
CA ALA A 536 4.92 -8.46 -10.64
C ALA A 536 6.03 -9.46 -11.03
N ALA A 537 6.82 -9.12 -12.07
CA ALA A 537 7.94 -9.94 -12.51
C ALA A 537 9.10 -9.99 -11.48
N GLU A 538 9.30 -8.95 -10.67
CA GLU A 538 10.30 -8.96 -9.59
C GLU A 538 9.92 -9.87 -8.41
N ARG A 539 8.61 -10.05 -8.19
CA ARG A 539 8.08 -10.91 -7.12
C ARG A 539 7.77 -12.32 -7.61
N TYR A 540 7.98 -12.56 -8.89
CA TYR A 540 7.60 -13.81 -9.52
C TYR A 540 8.42 -14.98 -9.00
N ASP A 541 7.73 -15.99 -8.49
CA ASP A 541 8.31 -17.23 -7.99
C ASP A 541 7.37 -18.42 -8.32
N SER A 542 7.52 -19.54 -7.63
CA SER A 542 6.67 -20.74 -7.81
C SER A 542 5.19 -20.54 -7.52
N HIS A 543 4.77 -19.42 -6.91
CA HIS A 543 3.38 -19.09 -6.61
C HIS A 543 2.66 -18.38 -7.79
N PHE A 544 3.41 -18.11 -8.89
CA PHE A 544 2.89 -17.44 -10.07
C PHE A 544 2.85 -18.35 -11.28
N VAL A 545 2.03 -17.95 -12.26
CA VAL A 545 2.09 -18.45 -13.64
C VAL A 545 1.97 -17.29 -14.61
N THR A 546 2.57 -17.44 -15.78
CA THR A 546 2.37 -16.50 -16.88
C THR A 546 1.30 -17.03 -17.82
N GLN A 547 0.28 -16.23 -18.09
CA GLN A 547 -0.74 -16.50 -19.09
C GLN A 547 -0.54 -15.59 -20.30
N LEU A 548 -0.51 -16.18 -21.49
CA LEU A 548 -0.54 -15.48 -22.76
C LEU A 548 -1.82 -15.85 -23.49
N THR A 549 -2.63 -14.85 -23.88
CA THR A 549 -3.87 -15.09 -24.63
C THR A 549 -3.87 -14.28 -25.92
N ALA A 550 -3.94 -14.96 -27.07
CA ALA A 550 -4.04 -14.32 -28.37
C ALA A 550 -5.49 -14.23 -28.85
N ARG A 551 -5.99 -12.99 -29.07
CA ARG A 551 -7.35 -12.74 -29.59
C ARG A 551 -7.28 -11.78 -30.78
N GLY A 552 -7.56 -12.26 -31.99
CA GLY A 552 -7.47 -11.44 -33.19
C GLY A 552 -6.06 -10.84 -33.35
N ARG A 553 -5.92 -9.52 -33.31
CA ARG A 553 -4.62 -8.81 -33.38
C ARG A 553 -4.01 -8.56 -32.00
N GLU A 554 -4.71 -8.87 -30.93
CA GLU A 554 -4.29 -8.63 -29.55
C GLU A 554 -3.46 -9.79 -29.00
N LEU A 555 -2.51 -9.45 -28.13
CA LEU A 555 -1.90 -10.37 -27.18
C LEU A 555 -2.07 -9.77 -25.79
N GLU A 556 -2.64 -10.54 -24.91
CA GLU A 556 -2.75 -10.25 -23.49
C GLU A 556 -1.68 -11.07 -22.74
N LEU A 557 -0.80 -10.37 -22.02
CA LEU A 557 0.16 -10.94 -21.10
C LEU A 557 -0.37 -10.74 -19.68
N GLN A 558 -0.48 -11.81 -18.90
CA GLN A 558 -0.81 -11.74 -17.47
C GLN A 558 0.24 -12.49 -16.66
N LEU A 559 0.74 -11.85 -15.62
CA LEU A 559 1.51 -12.49 -14.56
C LEU A 559 0.53 -12.73 -13.41
N LEU A 560 0.11 -13.97 -13.24
CA LEU A 560 -0.97 -14.33 -12.31
C LEU A 560 -0.39 -14.92 -11.02
N CYS A 561 -0.65 -14.27 -9.91
CA CYS A 561 -0.43 -14.85 -8.58
C CYS A 561 -1.55 -15.88 -8.31
N LEU A 562 -1.20 -17.17 -8.31
CA LEU A 562 -2.15 -18.25 -7.99
C LEU A 562 -2.28 -18.46 -6.49
N ASP A 563 -1.17 -18.35 -5.77
CA ASP A 563 -1.13 -18.53 -4.33
C ASP A 563 -0.59 -17.27 -3.63
N PRO A 564 -1.49 -16.43 -3.07
CA PRO A 564 -1.10 -15.22 -2.35
C PRO A 564 -0.69 -15.48 -0.89
N ALA A 565 -0.72 -16.73 -0.43
CA ALA A 565 -0.51 -17.10 0.98
C ALA A 565 0.76 -16.51 1.61
N PRO A 566 1.96 -16.59 0.99
CA PRO A 566 3.17 -16.02 1.58
C PRO A 566 3.12 -14.51 1.78
N PHE A 567 2.47 -13.81 0.84
CA PHE A 567 2.39 -12.35 0.87
C PHE A 567 1.40 -11.86 1.92
N VAL A 568 0.24 -12.53 2.01
CA VAL A 568 -0.76 -12.23 3.05
C VAL A 568 -0.19 -12.54 4.44
N ASP A 569 0.51 -13.67 4.58
CA ASP A 569 1.19 -14.04 5.80
C ASP A 569 2.20 -12.99 6.26
N ALA A 570 3.06 -12.54 5.36
CA ALA A 570 4.04 -11.49 5.61
C ALA A 570 3.38 -10.17 6.05
N SER A 571 2.29 -9.78 5.39
CA SER A 571 1.54 -8.56 5.77
C SER A 571 0.93 -8.67 7.17
N LEU A 572 0.32 -9.81 7.50
CA LEU A 572 -0.27 -10.04 8.82
C LEU A 572 0.78 -10.15 9.93
N ALA A 573 2.01 -10.57 9.60
CA ALA A 573 3.12 -10.66 10.55
C ALA A 573 3.61 -9.29 11.07
N ALA A 574 3.27 -8.19 10.37
CA ALA A 574 3.53 -6.85 10.87
C ALA A 574 2.78 -6.53 12.17
N GLY A 575 1.64 -7.19 12.42
CA GLY A 575 0.79 -6.94 13.59
C GLY A 575 1.00 -7.87 14.77
N ARG A 576 0.40 -7.51 15.88
CA ARG A 576 0.30 -8.31 17.11
C ARG A 576 -0.71 -9.44 16.96
N SER A 577 -1.87 -9.15 16.38
CA SER A 577 -2.93 -10.12 16.14
C SER A 577 -3.80 -9.77 14.94
N ALA A 578 -4.40 -10.78 14.32
CA ALA A 578 -5.33 -10.62 13.22
C ALA A 578 -6.57 -11.52 13.44
N ALA A 579 -7.75 -10.90 13.43
CA ALA A 579 -9.03 -11.59 13.40
C ALA A 579 -9.67 -11.42 12.01
N LEU A 580 -9.75 -12.52 11.27
CA LEU A 580 -10.38 -12.58 9.95
C LEU A 580 -11.78 -13.19 10.12
N PHE A 581 -12.81 -12.45 9.76
CA PHE A 581 -14.18 -12.91 9.98
C PHE A 581 -15.10 -12.64 8.80
N SER A 582 -16.07 -13.53 8.62
CA SER A 582 -17.11 -13.44 7.59
C SER A 582 -18.25 -14.40 7.86
N ALA A 583 -19.36 -14.24 7.17
CA ALA A 583 -20.45 -15.20 7.20
C ALA A 583 -20.12 -16.52 6.50
N THR A 584 -19.17 -16.53 5.58
CA THR A 584 -18.91 -17.63 4.63
C THR A 584 -17.44 -18.05 4.58
N LEU A 585 -16.81 -18.29 5.76
CA LEU A 585 -15.43 -18.81 5.86
C LEU A 585 -15.40 -20.35 5.95
N ALA A 586 -16.15 -21.04 5.12
CA ALA A 586 -16.20 -22.49 5.08
C ALA A 586 -15.73 -23.03 3.72
N PRO A 587 -14.89 -24.09 3.67
CA PRO A 587 -14.27 -24.76 4.81
C PRO A 587 -13.07 -23.96 5.38
N PRO A 588 -12.86 -23.93 6.70
CA PRO A 588 -11.77 -23.16 7.31
C PRO A 588 -10.38 -23.59 6.83
N SER A 589 -10.18 -24.86 6.48
CA SER A 589 -8.90 -25.38 5.96
C SER A 589 -8.49 -24.70 4.65
N PHE A 590 -9.44 -24.43 3.76
CA PHE A 590 -9.17 -23.71 2.52
C PHE A 590 -8.66 -22.28 2.79
N TYR A 591 -9.38 -21.53 3.63
CA TYR A 591 -8.99 -20.13 3.92
C TYR A 591 -7.66 -20.05 4.68
N ARG A 592 -7.42 -20.98 5.60
CA ARG A 592 -6.14 -21.08 6.33
C ARG A 592 -4.97 -21.32 5.38
N SER A 593 -5.16 -22.20 4.39
CA SER A 593 -4.15 -22.50 3.38
C SER A 593 -3.90 -21.28 2.48
N VAL A 594 -4.94 -20.76 1.83
CA VAL A 594 -4.81 -19.72 0.80
C VAL A 594 -4.42 -18.35 1.37
N LEU A 595 -4.56 -18.12 2.67
CA LEU A 595 -4.16 -16.88 3.35
C LEU A 595 -2.89 -17.05 4.20
N GLY A 596 -2.17 -18.19 4.06
CA GLY A 596 -0.90 -18.43 4.74
C GLY A 596 -0.99 -18.57 6.26
N CYS A 597 -2.17 -18.86 6.80
CA CYS A 597 -2.45 -18.90 8.22
C CYS A 597 -2.71 -20.34 8.72
N SER A 598 -1.81 -21.27 8.40
CA SER A 598 -1.99 -22.71 8.70
C SER A 598 -2.16 -23.01 10.19
N ASP A 599 -1.52 -22.23 11.05
CA ASP A 599 -1.55 -22.29 12.52
C ASP A 599 -2.73 -21.53 13.15
N ALA A 600 -3.51 -20.80 12.36
CA ALA A 600 -4.61 -19.98 12.85
C ALA A 600 -5.70 -20.84 13.53
N ARG A 601 -6.20 -20.35 14.66
CA ARG A 601 -7.40 -20.90 15.28
C ARG A 601 -8.61 -20.60 14.42
N ALA A 602 -9.48 -21.58 14.19
CA ALA A 602 -10.74 -21.40 13.47
C ALA A 602 -11.93 -21.69 14.40
N VAL A 603 -12.93 -20.80 14.33
CA VAL A 603 -14.17 -20.90 15.11
C VAL A 603 -15.34 -20.68 14.17
N ALA A 604 -16.36 -21.54 14.24
CA ALA A 604 -17.63 -21.39 13.56
C ALA A 604 -18.74 -21.17 14.59
N LEU A 605 -19.56 -20.16 14.35
CA LEU A 605 -20.68 -19.83 15.23
C LEU A 605 -21.99 -20.24 14.57
N ASP A 606 -22.96 -20.65 15.37
CA ASP A 606 -24.30 -21.01 14.91
C ASP A 606 -25.09 -19.78 14.46
N SER A 607 -26.06 -20.00 13.56
CA SER A 607 -26.98 -18.96 13.10
C SER A 607 -27.83 -18.46 14.28
N PRO A 608 -28.00 -17.12 14.42
CA PRO A 608 -28.90 -16.56 15.42
C PRO A 608 -30.38 -16.76 15.06
N PHE A 609 -30.68 -17.18 13.83
CA PHE A 609 -32.04 -17.43 13.37
C PHE A 609 -32.42 -18.87 13.64
N PRO A 610 -33.59 -19.14 14.23
CA PRO A 610 -34.09 -20.49 14.47
C PRO A 610 -34.22 -21.29 13.15
N ALA A 611 -33.81 -22.55 13.16
CA ALA A 611 -33.82 -23.39 11.96
C ALA A 611 -35.24 -23.61 11.40
N GLU A 612 -36.23 -23.59 12.30
CA GLU A 612 -37.65 -23.68 11.93
C GLU A 612 -38.19 -22.50 11.09
N ASN A 613 -37.47 -21.37 11.12
CA ASN A 613 -37.81 -20.22 10.27
C ASN A 613 -37.21 -20.31 8.85
N LEU A 614 -36.44 -21.36 8.56
CA LEU A 614 -35.80 -21.57 7.27
C LEU A 614 -36.73 -22.39 6.38
N GLY A 615 -37.38 -21.76 5.39
CA GLY A 615 -38.07 -22.44 4.30
C GLY A 615 -37.09 -22.81 3.18
N LEU A 616 -36.94 -24.10 2.88
CA LEU A 616 -36.16 -24.58 1.74
C LEU A 616 -37.13 -25.01 0.62
N TYR A 617 -37.00 -24.38 -0.52
CA TYR A 617 -37.80 -24.68 -1.71
C TYR A 617 -36.88 -25.13 -2.84
N CYS A 618 -37.17 -26.27 -3.42
CA CYS A 618 -36.44 -26.79 -4.57
C CYS A 618 -37.31 -26.68 -5.82
N LEU A 619 -36.81 -26.05 -6.86
CA LEU A 619 -37.44 -25.90 -8.16
C LEU A 619 -36.71 -26.78 -9.18
N PRO A 620 -36.99 -28.10 -9.26
CA PRO A 620 -36.23 -29.05 -10.06
C PRO A 620 -36.34 -28.81 -11.57
N ASN A 621 -37.37 -28.05 -11.99
CA ASN A 621 -37.65 -27.78 -13.41
C ASN A 621 -36.85 -26.59 -13.96
N ILE A 622 -36.11 -25.87 -13.14
CA ILE A 622 -35.32 -24.72 -13.57
C ILE A 622 -33.84 -25.11 -13.59
N SER A 623 -33.25 -25.15 -14.78
CA SER A 623 -31.82 -25.43 -14.94
C SER A 623 -30.98 -24.18 -14.60
N THR A 624 -29.99 -24.33 -13.71
CA THR A 624 -29.02 -23.29 -13.38
C THR A 624 -27.65 -23.52 -14.05
N ARG A 625 -27.56 -24.50 -14.98
CA ARG A 625 -26.32 -24.76 -15.73
C ARG A 625 -25.99 -23.56 -16.60
N TYR A 626 -24.70 -23.25 -16.73
CA TYR A 626 -24.23 -22.11 -17.50
C TYR A 626 -24.81 -22.02 -18.92
N ARG A 627 -24.84 -23.15 -19.64
CA ARG A 627 -25.38 -23.23 -21.01
C ARG A 627 -26.89 -22.96 -21.11
N ASP A 628 -27.64 -23.14 -20.02
CA ASP A 628 -29.09 -23.00 -19.98
C ASP A 628 -29.55 -21.66 -19.36
N ARG A 629 -28.59 -20.81 -19.01
CA ARG A 629 -28.79 -19.59 -18.21
C ARG A 629 -29.75 -18.61 -18.88
N GLU A 630 -29.57 -18.34 -20.17
CA GLU A 630 -30.43 -17.41 -20.91
C GLU A 630 -31.86 -17.92 -20.99
N ALA A 631 -32.06 -19.22 -21.24
CA ALA A 631 -33.38 -19.83 -21.33
C ALA A 631 -34.11 -19.90 -19.97
N SER A 632 -33.36 -19.92 -18.85
CA SER A 632 -33.93 -20.03 -17.50
C SER A 632 -34.20 -18.68 -16.82
N VAL A 633 -33.78 -17.55 -17.39
CA VAL A 633 -33.88 -16.20 -16.75
C VAL A 633 -35.30 -15.88 -16.33
N GLN A 634 -36.29 -16.07 -17.23
CA GLN A 634 -37.67 -15.73 -16.93
C GLN A 634 -38.25 -16.61 -15.82
N ALA A 635 -37.99 -17.92 -15.86
CA ALA A 635 -38.46 -18.86 -14.84
C ALA A 635 -37.84 -18.61 -13.46
N VAL A 636 -36.58 -18.21 -13.42
CA VAL A 636 -35.90 -17.77 -12.18
C VAL A 636 -36.50 -16.47 -11.67
N SER A 637 -36.75 -15.50 -12.55
CA SER A 637 -37.38 -14.22 -12.20
C SER A 637 -38.78 -14.42 -11.63
N ASP A 638 -39.59 -15.22 -12.26
CA ASP A 638 -40.96 -15.53 -11.82
C ASP A 638 -40.95 -16.22 -10.45
N ALA A 639 -40.04 -17.17 -10.23
CA ALA A 639 -39.87 -17.82 -8.95
C ALA A 639 -39.43 -16.82 -7.85
N CYS A 640 -38.52 -15.91 -8.15
CA CYS A 640 -38.09 -14.87 -7.21
C CYS A 640 -39.22 -13.91 -6.85
N LEU A 641 -40.02 -13.49 -7.83
CA LEU A 641 -41.16 -12.59 -7.62
C LEU A 641 -42.25 -13.21 -6.75
N LEU A 642 -42.51 -14.53 -6.85
CA LEU A 642 -43.44 -15.25 -5.99
C LEU A 642 -43.10 -15.13 -4.49
N TYR A 643 -41.80 -15.01 -4.13
CA TYR A 643 -41.34 -14.94 -2.74
C TYR A 643 -41.09 -13.52 -2.24
N THR A 644 -40.92 -12.56 -3.14
CA THR A 644 -40.62 -11.17 -2.79
C THR A 644 -41.81 -10.23 -2.90
N SER A 645 -42.93 -10.68 -3.51
CA SER A 645 -44.16 -9.91 -3.54
C SER A 645 -44.84 -9.94 -2.18
N PRO A 646 -45.15 -8.80 -1.54
CA PRO A 646 -45.98 -8.79 -0.35
C PRO A 646 -47.36 -9.33 -0.73
N SER A 647 -47.84 -10.35 -0.01
CA SER A 647 -49.17 -10.92 -0.08
C SER A 647 -50.23 -9.91 0.32
#